data_f2ed0d8ecc9c021fadaa2e67559eb404
#
_entry.id   f2ed0d8ecc9c021fadaa2e67559eb404
#
_cell.length_a   1.000
_cell.length_b   1.000
_cell.length_c   1.000
_cell.angle_alpha   90.00
_cell.angle_beta   90.00
_cell.angle_gamma   90.00
#
_symmetry.space_group_name_H-M   'P 1'
#
loop_
_entity.id
_entity.type
_entity.pdbx_description
1 polymer ?
#
loop_
_entity_poly.entity_id
_entity_poly.type
_entity_poly.pdbx_seq_one_letter_code
_entity_poly.pdbx_strand_id
1 'polypeptide(L)'
;MQPHVFVVMPFGLKEVQSAAAAADGAPARPQVNIDFDEVYDLLLEPALIKAKCLPFRADKEPGAGDIRTDMYFELVTADVVLADISILNPNVFYELGIRHGIAPRGVLMIHGGWTRRPFDVAPDRTFDYNGKLFSVKKEARDGTWKEQVDAAAERLSADLMNALEVDEQTFGSPVYKELVGLKPADWSNIQTARAKYFGAVFVEWKARVEIAKLNGWPGDILTLADDAPTRFHRGRLLWEAAFALISMERFDAAKSVLEELVELEPANRKAQTQLGLVLARLGKIQEAKVHMTRVAEEYAQDTEAQGILGRIYKDLWRLEWKDCADLAARQQQAVTSSSYVAAAVGSYYSAVRKHFDCYNGINVLSCVKLLEHLKTATGDEPVDPQVEDLADLTSVVRFATQNALRSATGESEEAVWASATLAELELVSGDGDKARRFYRDAANAPAANYFQINSMLEQVELLNSLGFRPEAVARIKTLLEQRRDVLEQRIGGLKRAEPRFSRIVTFSGHMIDKLDRPSERFPARKEQIVRDEIGKRLERWGIGAGHLAICGGARGGDILFAELCAARGAEVWLLLALPQNDFLEQSVRLPNTDWEDRYFALSDRQNVKIFSQLERLKTAPKGTSVFARNNLWMLNTARVEANDPKNLYAILVWDEKPTGDGPGGTADFEKRVRQLGGRVAPIINPLKL
;
A
#
# COMPACT_ATOMS: atom_id res chain seq x y z
N MET A 1 2.56 0.47 -12.73
CA MET A 1 1.91 -0.86 -12.82
C MET A 1 1.45 -1.03 -14.25
N GLN A 2 1.45 -2.24 -14.79
CA GLN A 2 0.89 -2.49 -16.12
C GLN A 2 -0.63 -2.46 -16.03
N PRO A 3 -1.33 -1.79 -16.95
CA PRO A 3 -2.79 -1.80 -16.97
C PRO A 3 -3.34 -3.21 -17.12
N HIS A 4 -4.29 -3.60 -16.27
CA HIS A 4 -5.02 -4.85 -16.38
C HIS A 4 -6.16 -4.69 -17.37
N VAL A 5 -6.15 -5.47 -18.44
CA VAL A 5 -7.13 -5.40 -19.55
C VAL A 5 -7.97 -6.66 -19.60
N PHE A 6 -9.24 -6.54 -19.26
CA PHE A 6 -10.21 -7.62 -19.42
C PHE A 6 -10.72 -7.63 -20.86
N VAL A 7 -10.52 -8.75 -21.57
CA VAL A 7 -10.93 -8.92 -22.97
C VAL A 7 -12.27 -9.62 -23.05
N VAL A 8 -13.26 -8.89 -23.47
CA VAL A 8 -14.65 -9.33 -23.70
C VAL A 8 -14.83 -9.56 -25.19
N MET A 9 -14.94 -10.82 -25.61
CA MET A 9 -15.02 -11.19 -27.03
C MET A 9 -15.76 -12.49 -27.24
N PRO A 10 -16.22 -12.80 -28.48
CA PRO A 10 -16.72 -14.13 -28.82
C PRO A 10 -15.64 -15.20 -28.62
N PHE A 11 -16.02 -16.46 -28.36
CA PHE A 11 -15.10 -17.59 -28.17
C PHE A 11 -15.27 -18.62 -29.28
N GLY A 12 -14.17 -19.27 -29.66
CA GLY A 12 -14.13 -20.38 -30.60
C GLY A 12 -14.58 -19.99 -32.02
N LEU A 13 -14.92 -21.01 -32.79
CA LEU A 13 -15.34 -20.85 -34.17
C LEU A 13 -16.77 -20.27 -34.29
N LYS A 14 -16.93 -19.19 -35.04
CA LYS A 14 -18.23 -18.55 -35.32
C LYS A 14 -18.45 -18.42 -36.80
N GLU A 15 -19.67 -18.76 -37.24
CA GLU A 15 -20.13 -18.54 -38.57
C GLU A 15 -20.72 -17.13 -38.70
N VAL A 16 -20.21 -16.33 -39.62
CA VAL A 16 -20.57 -14.91 -39.78
C VAL A 16 -21.06 -14.64 -41.21
N GLN A 17 -22.21 -13.97 -41.34
CA GLN A 17 -22.67 -13.47 -42.63
C GLN A 17 -21.98 -12.14 -42.96
N SER A 18 -21.30 -12.07 -44.08
CA SER A 18 -20.60 -10.86 -44.53
C SER A 18 -21.53 -9.65 -44.64
N ALA A 19 -21.06 -8.47 -44.15
CA ALA A 19 -21.78 -7.21 -44.23
C ALA A 19 -21.82 -6.58 -45.65
N ALA A 20 -21.23 -7.21 -46.66
CA ALA A 20 -21.26 -6.69 -48.04
C ALA A 20 -22.70 -6.44 -48.46
N ALA A 21 -23.00 -5.23 -48.94
CA ALA A 21 -24.34 -4.81 -49.34
C ALA A 21 -24.91 -5.80 -50.34
N ALA A 22 -26.04 -6.40 -50.01
CA ALA A 22 -26.83 -7.10 -51.01
C ALA A 22 -27.45 -6.04 -51.91
N ALA A 23 -26.99 -5.95 -53.17
CA ALA A 23 -27.77 -5.30 -54.22
C ALA A 23 -29.02 -6.14 -54.43
N ASP A 24 -30.15 -5.50 -54.69
CA ASP A 24 -31.42 -6.20 -54.94
C ASP A 24 -31.21 -7.26 -56.03
N GLY A 25 -31.47 -8.54 -55.70
CA GLY A 25 -31.27 -9.66 -56.58
C GLY A 25 -29.93 -10.44 -56.46
N ALA A 26 -29.09 -10.12 -55.49
CA ALA A 26 -27.83 -10.82 -55.29
C ALA A 26 -27.99 -12.19 -54.60
N PRO A 27 -27.12 -13.16 -54.91
CA PRO A 27 -27.10 -14.47 -54.24
C PRO A 27 -26.85 -14.34 -52.73
N ALA A 28 -27.24 -15.38 -51.97
CA ALA A 28 -27.06 -15.43 -50.51
C ALA A 28 -25.65 -14.95 -50.10
N ARG A 29 -25.58 -14.09 -49.04
CA ARG A 29 -24.32 -13.53 -48.54
C ARG A 29 -23.36 -14.63 -48.23
N PRO A 30 -22.07 -14.52 -48.62
CA PRO A 30 -21.09 -15.53 -48.31
C PRO A 30 -20.94 -15.66 -46.80
N GLN A 31 -21.04 -16.88 -46.29
CA GLN A 31 -20.74 -17.24 -44.88
C GLN A 31 -19.24 -17.41 -44.75
N VAL A 32 -18.70 -16.85 -43.68
CA VAL A 32 -17.29 -16.94 -43.32
C VAL A 32 -17.17 -17.46 -41.91
N ASN A 33 -16.30 -18.46 -41.71
CA ASN A 33 -16.00 -18.98 -40.40
C ASN A 33 -14.81 -18.22 -39.81
N ILE A 34 -14.99 -17.68 -38.63
CA ILE A 34 -13.96 -16.93 -37.89
C ILE A 34 -13.63 -17.68 -36.59
N ASP A 35 -12.40 -18.00 -36.41
CA ASP A 35 -11.87 -18.55 -35.12
C ASP A 35 -11.43 -17.39 -34.22
N PHE A 36 -12.26 -17.05 -33.23
CA PHE A 36 -11.99 -15.95 -32.32
C PHE A 36 -10.88 -16.29 -31.31
N ASP A 37 -10.58 -17.56 -31.07
CA ASP A 37 -9.41 -17.93 -30.26
C ASP A 37 -8.12 -17.60 -30.99
N GLU A 38 -8.11 -17.81 -32.32
CA GLU A 38 -6.97 -17.43 -33.15
C GLU A 38 -6.82 -15.89 -33.25
N VAL A 39 -7.92 -15.15 -33.30
CA VAL A 39 -7.89 -13.66 -33.23
C VAL A 39 -7.25 -13.21 -31.91
N TYR A 40 -7.62 -13.83 -30.80
CA TYR A 40 -7.03 -13.52 -29.50
C TYR A 40 -5.53 -13.86 -29.46
N ASP A 41 -5.21 -15.13 -29.70
CA ASP A 41 -3.83 -15.66 -29.51
C ASP A 41 -2.80 -15.02 -30.45
N LEU A 42 -3.19 -14.64 -31.66
CA LEU A 42 -2.27 -14.12 -32.67
C LEU A 42 -2.32 -12.59 -32.88
N LEU A 43 -3.39 -11.93 -32.46
CA LEU A 43 -3.55 -10.48 -32.67
C LEU A 43 -3.69 -9.73 -31.33
N LEU A 44 -4.72 -10.05 -30.53
CA LEU A 44 -5.08 -9.21 -29.39
C LEU A 44 -4.10 -9.35 -28.24
N GLU A 45 -3.78 -10.56 -27.81
CA GLU A 45 -2.83 -10.81 -26.73
C GLU A 45 -1.44 -10.26 -27.06
N PRO A 46 -0.83 -10.53 -28.24
CA PRO A 46 0.45 -9.90 -28.61
C PRO A 46 0.39 -8.37 -28.67
N ALA A 47 -0.70 -7.78 -29.15
CA ALA A 47 -0.85 -6.33 -29.20
C ALA A 47 -0.90 -5.71 -27.80
N LEU A 48 -1.66 -6.33 -26.88
CA LEU A 48 -1.78 -5.89 -25.50
C LEU A 48 -0.44 -6.03 -24.73
N ILE A 49 0.27 -7.15 -24.90
CA ILE A 49 1.59 -7.36 -24.28
C ILE A 49 2.59 -6.31 -24.79
N LYS A 50 2.61 -6.02 -26.10
CA LYS A 50 3.45 -4.96 -26.69
C LYS A 50 3.08 -3.58 -26.13
N ALA A 51 1.79 -3.32 -25.91
CA ALA A 51 1.30 -2.10 -25.26
C ALA A 51 1.57 -2.05 -23.75
N LYS A 52 2.34 -2.99 -23.22
CA LYS A 52 2.66 -3.14 -21.79
C LYS A 52 1.44 -3.31 -20.89
N CYS A 53 0.40 -3.93 -21.40
CA CYS A 53 -0.78 -4.32 -20.66
C CYS A 53 -0.71 -5.76 -20.18
N LEU A 54 -1.53 -6.08 -19.16
CA LEU A 54 -1.78 -7.45 -18.70
C LEU A 54 -3.14 -7.90 -19.26
N PRO A 55 -3.18 -8.70 -20.35
CA PRO A 55 -4.41 -9.20 -20.88
C PRO A 55 -4.97 -10.32 -20.01
N PHE A 56 -6.30 -10.30 -19.82
CA PHE A 56 -7.06 -11.36 -19.16
C PHE A 56 -8.29 -11.71 -19.97
N ARG A 57 -8.52 -13.00 -20.21
CA ARG A 57 -9.71 -13.52 -20.88
C ARG A 57 -10.27 -14.68 -20.03
N ALA A 58 -11.51 -14.58 -19.59
CA ALA A 58 -12.10 -15.43 -18.56
C ALA A 58 -12.13 -16.93 -18.88
N ASP A 59 -12.24 -17.31 -20.15
CA ASP A 59 -12.27 -18.72 -20.59
C ASP A 59 -10.89 -19.40 -20.66
N LYS A 60 -9.81 -18.61 -20.61
CA LYS A 60 -8.41 -19.14 -20.60
C LYS A 60 -7.93 -19.51 -19.20
N GLU A 61 -8.67 -19.16 -18.14
CA GLU A 61 -8.29 -19.49 -16.77
C GLU A 61 -8.68 -20.92 -16.40
N PRO A 62 -7.73 -21.74 -15.89
CA PRO A 62 -8.00 -23.11 -15.46
C PRO A 62 -8.64 -23.11 -14.06
N GLY A 63 -9.94 -22.95 -13.97
CA GLY A 63 -10.63 -22.97 -12.68
C GLY A 63 -12.05 -23.55 -12.74
N ALA A 64 -12.38 -24.48 -11.83
CA ALA A 64 -13.75 -24.91 -11.59
C ALA A 64 -14.44 -23.91 -10.65
N GLY A 65 -15.25 -23.00 -11.17
CA GLY A 65 -16.01 -22.01 -10.40
C GLY A 65 -17.18 -21.42 -11.18
N ASP A 66 -17.97 -20.55 -10.55
CA ASP A 66 -18.98 -19.75 -11.25
C ASP A 66 -18.26 -18.64 -12.04
N ILE A 67 -18.00 -18.90 -13.31
CA ILE A 67 -17.36 -17.98 -14.27
C ILE A 67 -18.02 -16.60 -14.26
N ARG A 68 -19.32 -16.52 -13.97
CA ARG A 68 -20.06 -15.25 -13.95
C ARG A 68 -19.61 -14.33 -12.82
N THR A 69 -19.33 -14.90 -11.65
CA THR A 69 -18.84 -14.10 -10.50
C THR A 69 -17.49 -13.47 -10.82
N ASP A 70 -16.54 -14.26 -11.34
CA ASP A 70 -15.22 -13.76 -11.70
C ASP A 70 -15.30 -12.74 -12.87
N MET A 71 -16.16 -13.00 -13.87
CA MET A 71 -16.45 -12.06 -14.96
C MET A 71 -16.98 -10.70 -14.44
N TYR A 72 -17.94 -10.72 -13.49
CA TYR A 72 -18.45 -9.45 -12.92
C TYR A 72 -17.37 -8.70 -12.14
N PHE A 73 -16.50 -9.42 -11.45
CA PHE A 73 -15.36 -8.80 -10.77
C PHE A 73 -14.40 -8.16 -11.77
N GLU A 74 -14.09 -8.83 -12.87
CA GLU A 74 -13.25 -8.28 -13.94
C GLU A 74 -13.89 -7.03 -14.57
N LEU A 75 -15.18 -7.06 -14.86
CA LEU A 75 -15.90 -5.88 -15.39
C LEU A 75 -15.79 -4.66 -14.46
N VAL A 76 -15.73 -4.89 -13.15
CA VAL A 76 -15.60 -3.83 -12.14
C VAL A 76 -14.15 -3.40 -11.98
N THR A 77 -13.23 -4.35 -11.90
CA THR A 77 -11.88 -4.14 -11.35
C THR A 77 -10.79 -3.96 -12.39
N ALA A 78 -11.04 -4.36 -13.66
CA ALA A 78 -10.09 -4.15 -14.73
C ALA A 78 -9.89 -2.63 -14.99
N ASP A 79 -8.64 -2.23 -15.21
CA ASP A 79 -8.32 -0.86 -15.60
C ASP A 79 -9.01 -0.50 -16.91
N VAL A 80 -9.01 -1.47 -17.86
CA VAL A 80 -9.64 -1.35 -19.16
C VAL A 80 -10.43 -2.61 -19.50
N VAL A 81 -11.61 -2.45 -20.05
CA VAL A 81 -12.36 -3.51 -20.73
C VAL A 81 -12.22 -3.30 -22.24
N LEU A 82 -11.61 -4.28 -22.92
CA LEU A 82 -11.49 -4.33 -24.37
C LEU A 82 -12.61 -5.21 -24.94
N ALA A 83 -13.62 -4.61 -25.57
CA ALA A 83 -14.77 -5.32 -26.12
C ALA A 83 -14.66 -5.50 -27.64
N ASP A 84 -14.62 -6.75 -28.11
CA ASP A 84 -14.68 -7.08 -29.53
C ASP A 84 -16.15 -7.17 -30.01
N ILE A 85 -16.60 -6.11 -30.67
CA ILE A 85 -17.95 -5.99 -31.20
C ILE A 85 -18.05 -6.35 -32.68
N SER A 86 -17.10 -7.13 -33.20
CA SER A 86 -17.00 -7.51 -34.62
C SER A 86 -18.19 -8.30 -35.13
N ILE A 87 -18.90 -8.99 -34.23
CA ILE A 87 -20.13 -9.72 -34.53
C ILE A 87 -21.21 -9.44 -33.48
N LEU A 88 -22.46 -9.68 -33.79
CA LEU A 88 -23.59 -9.50 -32.88
C LEU A 88 -23.60 -10.66 -31.85
N ASN A 89 -22.77 -10.59 -30.84
CA ASN A 89 -22.75 -11.54 -29.73
C ASN A 89 -23.47 -10.92 -28.51
N PRO A 90 -24.63 -11.48 -28.07
CA PRO A 90 -25.38 -10.90 -26.96
C PRO A 90 -24.65 -10.85 -25.65
N ASN A 91 -23.72 -11.78 -25.39
CA ASN A 91 -22.94 -11.78 -24.15
C ASN A 91 -21.95 -10.61 -24.14
N VAL A 92 -21.24 -10.38 -25.26
CA VAL A 92 -20.31 -9.24 -25.38
C VAL A 92 -21.05 -7.90 -25.16
N PHE A 93 -22.24 -7.72 -25.76
CA PHE A 93 -23.02 -6.49 -25.56
C PHE A 93 -23.59 -6.38 -24.15
N TYR A 94 -23.93 -7.50 -23.50
CA TYR A 94 -24.37 -7.51 -22.12
C TYR A 94 -23.24 -7.06 -21.17
N GLU A 95 -22.04 -7.60 -21.31
CA GLU A 95 -20.85 -7.27 -20.53
C GLU A 95 -20.40 -5.81 -20.78
N LEU A 96 -20.39 -5.39 -22.04
CA LEU A 96 -20.11 -4.00 -22.43
C LEU A 96 -21.12 -3.03 -21.79
N GLY A 97 -22.41 -3.36 -21.81
CA GLY A 97 -23.46 -2.54 -21.20
C GLY A 97 -23.31 -2.44 -19.69
N ILE A 98 -22.96 -3.55 -19.00
CA ILE A 98 -22.64 -3.52 -17.58
C ILE A 98 -21.46 -2.56 -17.33
N ARG A 99 -20.35 -2.72 -18.07
CA ARG A 99 -19.18 -1.87 -17.89
C ARG A 99 -19.50 -0.39 -18.10
N HIS A 100 -20.28 -0.06 -19.13
CA HIS A 100 -20.74 1.31 -19.36
C HIS A 100 -21.56 1.88 -18.20
N GLY A 101 -22.38 1.05 -17.54
CA GLY A 101 -23.21 1.47 -16.41
C GLY A 101 -22.46 1.63 -15.09
N ILE A 102 -21.33 0.93 -14.90
CA ILE A 102 -20.62 0.90 -13.61
C ILE A 102 -19.33 1.69 -13.57
N ALA A 103 -18.71 1.96 -14.73
CA ALA A 103 -17.42 2.64 -14.80
C ALA A 103 -17.49 3.84 -15.76
N PRO A 104 -17.07 5.04 -15.29
CA PRO A 104 -17.11 6.24 -16.13
C PRO A 104 -16.08 6.21 -17.26
N ARG A 105 -15.10 5.33 -17.20
CA ARG A 105 -13.95 5.27 -18.13
C ARG A 105 -13.37 3.85 -18.26
N GLY A 106 -12.38 3.70 -19.14
CA GLY A 106 -11.67 2.42 -19.33
C GLY A 106 -12.49 1.44 -20.15
N VAL A 107 -13.15 1.89 -21.24
CA VAL A 107 -13.84 1.04 -22.20
C VAL A 107 -13.23 1.28 -23.58
N LEU A 108 -12.68 0.24 -24.17
CA LEU A 108 -12.17 0.23 -25.53
C LEU A 108 -12.99 -0.75 -26.37
N MET A 109 -13.44 -0.34 -27.55
CA MET A 109 -14.14 -1.21 -28.49
C MET A 109 -13.26 -1.46 -29.71
N ILE A 110 -13.24 -2.70 -30.17
CA ILE A 110 -12.55 -3.12 -31.40
C ILE A 110 -13.55 -3.78 -32.37
N HIS A 111 -13.25 -3.71 -33.67
CA HIS A 111 -14.11 -4.25 -34.69
C HIS A 111 -13.32 -4.77 -35.91
N GLY A 112 -13.55 -6.03 -36.29
CA GLY A 112 -12.89 -6.69 -37.41
C GLY A 112 -13.49 -6.47 -38.79
N GLY A 113 -14.57 -5.69 -38.89
CA GLY A 113 -15.18 -5.31 -40.18
C GLY A 113 -16.08 -6.38 -40.81
N TRP A 114 -16.47 -7.44 -40.10
CA TRP A 114 -17.36 -8.49 -40.66
C TRP A 114 -18.85 -8.12 -40.67
N THR A 115 -19.32 -7.41 -39.63
CA THR A 115 -20.70 -7.00 -39.51
C THR A 115 -20.82 -5.48 -39.41
N ARG A 116 -22.06 -4.97 -39.54
CA ARG A 116 -22.33 -3.55 -39.27
C ARG A 116 -22.46 -3.32 -37.78
N ARG A 117 -21.83 -2.26 -37.28
CA ARG A 117 -21.94 -1.87 -35.86
C ARG A 117 -23.42 -1.54 -35.51
N PRO A 118 -23.93 -2.02 -34.36
CA PRO A 118 -25.27 -1.65 -33.87
C PRO A 118 -25.40 -0.13 -33.67
N PHE A 119 -26.64 0.37 -33.84
CA PHE A 119 -26.94 1.80 -33.75
C PHE A 119 -26.48 2.45 -32.46
N ASP A 120 -26.67 1.76 -31.30
CA ASP A 120 -26.40 2.31 -29.98
C ASP A 120 -24.89 2.47 -29.66
N VAL A 121 -24.02 1.73 -30.32
CA VAL A 121 -22.55 1.81 -30.15
C VAL A 121 -21.86 2.37 -31.41
N ALA A 122 -22.55 2.59 -32.48
CA ALA A 122 -21.98 3.09 -33.74
C ALA A 122 -21.36 4.50 -33.63
N PRO A 123 -21.88 5.43 -32.80
CA PRO A 123 -21.28 6.74 -32.58
C PRO A 123 -19.99 6.70 -31.75
N ASP A 124 -19.80 5.64 -30.98
CA ASP A 124 -18.65 5.55 -30.04
C ASP A 124 -17.36 5.18 -30.79
N ARG A 125 -16.26 5.69 -30.29
CA ARG A 125 -14.93 5.44 -30.87
C ARG A 125 -14.59 3.96 -30.80
N THR A 126 -14.27 3.37 -31.94
CA THR A 126 -13.92 1.96 -32.09
C THR A 126 -12.64 1.86 -32.91
N PHE A 127 -11.75 0.95 -32.49
CA PHE A 127 -10.54 0.65 -33.24
C PHE A 127 -10.80 -0.49 -34.22
N ASP A 128 -10.59 -0.22 -35.50
CA ASP A 128 -10.78 -1.23 -36.52
C ASP A 128 -9.48 -2.03 -36.72
N TYR A 129 -9.56 -3.35 -36.73
CA TYR A 129 -8.50 -4.23 -37.11
C TYR A 129 -8.83 -4.98 -38.41
N ASN A 130 -7.77 -5.49 -39.10
CA ASN A 130 -7.99 -6.18 -40.36
C ASN A 130 -8.51 -7.61 -40.17
N GLY A 131 -9.79 -7.76 -39.87
CA GLY A 131 -10.43 -9.06 -39.64
C GLY A 131 -10.43 -9.98 -40.89
N LYS A 132 -10.23 -9.44 -42.08
CA LYS A 132 -10.14 -10.26 -43.31
C LYS A 132 -8.98 -11.27 -43.24
N LEU A 133 -7.90 -11.00 -42.51
CA LEU A 133 -6.80 -11.93 -42.29
C LEU A 133 -7.27 -13.24 -41.65
N PHE A 134 -8.27 -13.18 -40.76
CA PHE A 134 -8.79 -14.33 -40.03
C PHE A 134 -9.96 -15.03 -40.77
N SER A 135 -10.38 -14.48 -41.90
CA SER A 135 -11.38 -15.08 -42.78
C SER A 135 -10.78 -16.04 -43.82
N VAL A 136 -9.47 -16.06 -43.92
CA VAL A 136 -8.74 -16.92 -44.84
C VAL A 136 -8.58 -18.31 -44.24
N LYS A 137 -9.01 -19.35 -44.99
CA LYS A 137 -8.80 -20.74 -44.55
C LYS A 137 -7.30 -21.04 -44.36
N LYS A 138 -6.97 -21.86 -43.37
CA LYS A 138 -5.58 -22.16 -43.03
C LYS A 138 -4.77 -22.66 -44.22
N GLU A 139 -5.38 -23.47 -45.07
CA GLU A 139 -4.76 -24.06 -46.26
C GLU A 139 -4.50 -23.02 -47.37
N ALA A 140 -5.16 -21.89 -47.32
CA ALA A 140 -5.04 -20.81 -48.33
C ALA A 140 -4.14 -19.66 -47.86
N ARG A 141 -3.53 -19.77 -46.69
CA ARG A 141 -2.60 -18.75 -46.13
C ARG A 141 -1.23 -18.90 -46.78
N ASP A 142 -0.76 -17.83 -47.34
CA ASP A 142 0.58 -17.76 -47.96
C ASP A 142 1.65 -17.41 -46.91
N GLY A 143 2.92 -17.39 -47.32
CA GLY A 143 4.07 -17.09 -46.45
C GLY A 143 4.04 -15.67 -45.87
N THR A 144 3.25 -14.75 -46.42
CA THR A 144 3.16 -13.35 -45.97
C THR A 144 2.07 -13.14 -44.92
N TRP A 145 1.15 -14.11 -44.74
CA TRP A 145 0.02 -14.00 -43.86
C TRP A 145 0.43 -13.68 -42.41
N LYS A 146 1.45 -14.38 -41.90
CA LYS A 146 1.93 -14.14 -40.53
C LYS A 146 2.51 -12.75 -40.37
N GLU A 147 3.29 -12.27 -41.34
CA GLU A 147 3.87 -10.92 -41.31
C GLU A 147 2.75 -9.85 -41.30
N GLN A 148 1.65 -10.09 -42.03
CA GLN A 148 0.48 -9.19 -42.02
C GLN A 148 -0.24 -9.20 -40.67
N VAL A 149 -0.36 -10.33 -40.00
CA VAL A 149 -0.94 -10.44 -38.65
C VAL A 149 -0.04 -9.74 -37.63
N ASP A 150 1.27 -9.95 -37.69
CA ASP A 150 2.24 -9.30 -36.79
C ASP A 150 2.22 -7.76 -36.96
N ALA A 151 2.14 -7.28 -38.21
CA ALA A 151 1.99 -5.85 -38.50
C ALA A 151 0.66 -5.27 -38.01
N ALA A 152 -0.43 -6.05 -38.10
CA ALA A 152 -1.73 -5.66 -37.55
C ALA A 152 -1.69 -5.58 -36.02
N ALA A 153 -0.99 -6.50 -35.35
CA ALA A 153 -0.79 -6.47 -33.89
C ALA A 153 0.05 -5.26 -33.47
N GLU A 154 1.06 -4.89 -34.25
CA GLU A 154 1.88 -3.69 -33.98
C GLU A 154 1.06 -2.41 -34.11
N ARG A 155 0.25 -2.30 -35.14
CA ARG A 155 -0.65 -1.16 -35.34
C ARG A 155 -1.66 -1.05 -34.19
N LEU A 156 -2.32 -2.15 -33.84
CA LEU A 156 -3.26 -2.17 -32.72
C LEU A 156 -2.58 -1.82 -31.39
N SER A 157 -1.35 -2.32 -31.17
CA SER A 157 -0.57 -1.95 -29.99
C SER A 157 -0.31 -0.45 -29.91
N ALA A 158 0.09 0.18 -31.03
CA ALA A 158 0.30 1.63 -31.07
C ALA A 158 -1.00 2.40 -30.81
N ASP A 159 -2.12 1.96 -31.39
CA ASP A 159 -3.43 2.56 -31.17
C ASP A 159 -3.86 2.43 -29.69
N LEU A 160 -3.63 1.28 -29.07
CA LEU A 160 -3.91 1.05 -27.66
C LEU A 160 -3.00 1.88 -26.73
N MET A 161 -1.71 1.98 -27.02
CA MET A 161 -0.78 2.83 -26.26
C MET A 161 -1.22 4.29 -26.31
N ASN A 162 -1.53 4.81 -27.50
CA ASN A 162 -2.03 6.16 -27.66
C ASN A 162 -3.36 6.37 -26.92
N ALA A 163 -4.23 5.35 -26.90
CA ALA A 163 -5.49 5.38 -26.20
C ALA A 163 -5.34 5.44 -24.68
N LEU A 164 -4.34 4.74 -24.14
CA LEU A 164 -4.05 4.71 -22.70
C LEU A 164 -3.31 5.95 -22.20
N GLU A 165 -2.60 6.66 -23.10
CA GLU A 165 -1.86 7.90 -22.78
C GLU A 165 -2.72 9.18 -22.94
N VAL A 166 -3.76 9.13 -23.75
CA VAL A 166 -4.63 10.29 -24.03
C VAL A 166 -5.74 10.40 -23.00
N ASP A 167 -6.02 11.61 -22.61
CA ASP A 167 -6.96 12.14 -21.63
C ASP A 167 -8.24 11.29 -21.39
N GLU A 168 -8.59 11.18 -20.13
CA GLU A 168 -9.71 10.44 -19.52
C GLU A 168 -11.07 10.64 -20.20
N GLN A 169 -11.26 11.74 -20.94
CA GLN A 169 -12.52 12.06 -21.61
C GLN A 169 -12.75 11.26 -22.90
N THR A 170 -11.71 10.73 -23.54
CA THR A 170 -11.78 10.13 -24.88
C THR A 170 -12.34 8.70 -24.87
N PHE A 171 -12.14 7.95 -23.77
CA PHE A 171 -12.60 6.55 -23.61
C PHE A 171 -13.58 6.41 -22.44
N GLY A 172 -14.37 7.44 -22.23
CA GLY A 172 -15.42 7.45 -21.22
C GLY A 172 -16.67 6.69 -21.66
N SER A 173 -17.39 6.17 -20.69
CA SER A 173 -18.71 5.57 -20.89
C SER A 173 -19.70 6.58 -21.46
N PRO A 174 -20.47 6.23 -22.53
CA PRO A 174 -21.56 7.08 -23.03
C PRO A 174 -22.61 7.37 -21.95
N VAL A 175 -22.85 6.43 -21.02
CA VAL A 175 -23.79 6.60 -19.91
C VAL A 175 -23.41 7.78 -19.04
N TYR A 176 -22.14 7.89 -18.65
CA TYR A 176 -21.64 8.97 -17.79
C TYR A 176 -21.47 10.30 -18.57
N LYS A 177 -21.29 10.24 -19.88
CA LYS A 177 -21.25 11.44 -20.73
C LYS A 177 -22.62 12.09 -20.85
N GLU A 178 -23.66 11.27 -21.04
CA GLU A 178 -25.03 11.75 -21.22
C GLU A 178 -25.74 12.06 -19.90
N LEU A 179 -25.48 11.26 -18.85
CA LEU A 179 -26.08 11.45 -17.53
C LEU A 179 -25.14 12.28 -16.65
N VAL A 180 -25.03 13.55 -16.92
CA VAL A 180 -24.15 14.48 -16.15
C VAL A 180 -24.55 14.48 -14.68
N GLY A 181 -23.56 14.23 -13.79
CA GLY A 181 -23.77 14.16 -12.34
C GLY A 181 -24.03 12.75 -11.80
N LEU A 182 -24.12 11.72 -12.68
CA LEU A 182 -24.11 10.33 -12.23
C LEU A 182 -22.78 10.04 -11.50
N LYS A 183 -22.88 9.56 -10.27
CA LYS A 183 -21.70 9.19 -9.48
C LYS A 183 -21.34 7.72 -9.70
N PRO A 184 -20.06 7.38 -9.88
CA PRO A 184 -19.63 5.99 -9.92
C PRO A 184 -19.99 5.29 -8.60
N ALA A 185 -20.24 3.99 -8.66
CA ALA A 185 -20.46 3.21 -7.46
C ALA A 185 -19.18 3.13 -6.64
N ASP A 186 -19.32 3.15 -5.31
CA ASP A 186 -18.19 2.90 -4.39
C ASP A 186 -17.91 1.41 -4.30
N TRP A 187 -16.81 0.98 -4.93
CA TRP A 187 -16.37 -0.41 -5.00
C TRP A 187 -15.46 -0.82 -3.85
N SER A 188 -15.09 0.08 -2.95
CA SER A 188 -14.18 -0.18 -1.83
C SER A 188 -14.72 -1.25 -0.86
N ASN A 189 -16.04 -1.44 -0.81
CA ASN A 189 -16.73 -2.38 0.06
C ASN A 189 -17.19 -3.68 -0.62
N ILE A 190 -16.81 -3.93 -1.88
CA ILE A 190 -17.16 -5.19 -2.55
C ILE A 190 -16.56 -6.38 -1.80
N GLN A 191 -17.42 -7.34 -1.42
CA GLN A 191 -16.99 -8.59 -0.80
C GLN A 191 -16.39 -9.55 -1.84
N THR A 192 -15.08 -9.71 -1.83
CA THR A 192 -14.34 -10.58 -2.74
C THR A 192 -14.38 -12.07 -2.36
N ALA A 193 -14.96 -12.41 -1.20
CA ALA A 193 -14.97 -13.78 -0.69
C ALA A 193 -15.67 -14.81 -1.63
N ARG A 194 -16.51 -14.35 -2.56
CA ARG A 194 -17.19 -15.20 -3.54
C ARG A 194 -16.40 -15.37 -4.85
N ALA A 195 -15.48 -14.47 -5.16
CA ALA A 195 -14.61 -14.55 -6.32
C ALA A 195 -13.36 -15.35 -5.95
N LYS A 196 -13.27 -16.61 -6.42
CA LYS A 196 -12.22 -17.55 -5.97
C LYS A 196 -10.82 -17.05 -6.26
N TYR A 197 -10.58 -16.51 -7.44
CA TYR A 197 -9.27 -16.01 -7.83
C TYR A 197 -8.87 -14.78 -7.00
N PHE A 198 -9.71 -13.76 -6.96
CA PHE A 198 -9.46 -12.53 -6.19
C PHE A 198 -9.36 -12.79 -4.69
N GLY A 199 -10.22 -13.68 -4.17
CA GLY A 199 -10.22 -14.04 -2.75
C GLY A 199 -8.97 -14.81 -2.35
N ALA A 200 -8.51 -15.77 -3.16
CA ALA A 200 -7.34 -16.59 -2.86
C ALA A 200 -6.05 -15.76 -2.78
N VAL A 201 -5.83 -14.87 -3.76
CA VAL A 201 -4.68 -13.94 -3.77
C VAL A 201 -4.66 -13.08 -2.50
N PHE A 202 -5.80 -12.53 -2.13
CA PHE A 202 -5.91 -11.65 -0.96
C PHE A 202 -5.69 -12.40 0.37
N VAL A 203 -6.27 -13.60 0.52
CA VAL A 203 -6.09 -14.43 1.73
C VAL A 203 -4.63 -14.83 1.93
N GLU A 204 -3.97 -15.31 0.87
CA GLU A 204 -2.56 -15.66 0.93
C GLU A 204 -1.68 -14.45 1.27
N TRP A 205 -1.94 -13.31 0.62
CA TRP A 205 -1.23 -12.07 0.88
C TRP A 205 -1.39 -11.62 2.34
N LYS A 206 -2.63 -11.61 2.85
CA LYS A 206 -2.93 -11.22 4.24
C LYS A 206 -2.20 -12.10 5.26
N ALA A 207 -2.15 -13.40 5.02
CA ALA A 207 -1.39 -14.32 5.89
C ALA A 207 0.11 -13.97 5.92
N ARG A 208 0.70 -13.57 4.79
CA ARG A 208 2.11 -13.12 4.71
C ARG A 208 2.34 -11.82 5.47
N VAL A 209 1.43 -10.86 5.36
CA VAL A 209 1.51 -9.59 6.09
C VAL A 209 1.41 -9.84 7.60
N GLU A 210 0.53 -10.72 8.06
CA GLU A 210 0.45 -11.07 9.48
C GLU A 210 1.75 -11.74 9.98
N ILE A 211 2.37 -12.62 9.19
CA ILE A 211 3.67 -13.20 9.52
C ILE A 211 4.74 -12.10 9.62
N ALA A 212 4.78 -11.19 8.67
CA ALA A 212 5.73 -10.08 8.69
C ALA A 212 5.51 -9.15 9.89
N LYS A 213 4.26 -8.85 10.24
CA LYS A 213 3.87 -8.08 11.41
C LYS A 213 4.32 -8.75 12.72
N LEU A 214 4.02 -10.05 12.89
CA LEU A 214 4.40 -10.82 14.09
C LEU A 214 5.93 -10.90 14.29
N ASN A 215 6.69 -10.90 13.20
CA ASN A 215 8.16 -10.95 13.25
C ASN A 215 8.83 -9.57 13.23
N GLY A 216 8.07 -8.47 13.15
CA GLY A 216 8.63 -7.14 13.12
C GLY A 216 9.37 -6.80 11.83
N TRP A 217 8.83 -7.19 10.69
CA TRP A 217 9.42 -7.00 9.36
C TRP A 217 8.63 -6.00 8.49
N PRO A 218 8.62 -4.71 8.83
CA PRO A 218 7.80 -3.73 8.11
C PRO A 218 8.25 -3.50 6.66
N GLY A 219 9.53 -3.71 6.32
CA GLY A 219 10.02 -3.67 4.94
C GLY A 219 9.41 -4.75 4.05
N ASP A 220 9.10 -5.93 4.63
CA ASP A 220 8.40 -6.99 3.93
C ASP A 220 6.96 -6.59 3.61
N ILE A 221 6.27 -5.93 4.56
CA ILE A 221 4.90 -5.45 4.36
C ILE A 221 4.83 -4.47 3.19
N LEU A 222 5.79 -3.53 3.10
CA LEU A 222 5.88 -2.61 1.97
C LEU A 222 6.10 -3.36 0.65
N THR A 223 7.01 -4.33 0.64
CA THR A 223 7.30 -5.10 -0.57
C THR A 223 6.12 -5.97 -1.00
N LEU A 224 5.44 -6.60 -0.04
CA LEU A 224 4.22 -7.35 -0.32
C LEU A 224 3.09 -6.47 -0.87
N ALA A 225 2.98 -5.21 -0.45
CA ALA A 225 2.03 -4.28 -1.03
C ALA A 225 2.35 -3.97 -2.50
N ASP A 226 3.62 -4.00 -2.90
CA ASP A 226 4.06 -3.82 -4.28
C ASP A 226 3.80 -5.06 -5.18
N ASP A 227 3.51 -6.21 -4.59
CA ASP A 227 3.19 -7.45 -5.31
C ASP A 227 1.76 -7.48 -5.91
N ALA A 228 0.99 -6.43 -5.77
CA ALA A 228 -0.39 -6.37 -6.25
C ALA A 228 -0.48 -6.68 -7.76
N PRO A 229 -1.28 -7.68 -8.17
CA PRO A 229 -1.39 -8.04 -9.58
C PRO A 229 -2.14 -6.99 -10.41
N THR A 230 -3.10 -6.30 -9.83
CA THR A 230 -3.91 -5.27 -10.50
C THR A 230 -4.04 -4.03 -9.64
N ARG A 231 -4.49 -2.91 -10.24
CA ARG A 231 -4.77 -1.66 -9.53
C ARG A 231 -5.79 -1.84 -8.40
N PHE A 232 -6.82 -2.64 -8.62
CA PHE A 232 -7.82 -2.96 -7.61
C PHE A 232 -7.22 -3.68 -6.38
N HIS A 233 -6.38 -4.71 -6.61
CA HIS A 233 -5.67 -5.35 -5.52
C HIS A 233 -4.74 -4.36 -4.82
N ARG A 234 -4.08 -3.47 -5.57
CA ARG A 234 -3.19 -2.45 -5.02
C ARG A 234 -3.86 -1.61 -3.95
N GLY A 235 -5.05 -1.07 -4.20
CA GLY A 235 -5.78 -0.28 -3.22
C GLY A 235 -6.05 -1.05 -1.93
N ARG A 236 -6.51 -2.31 -2.04
CA ARG A 236 -6.77 -3.17 -0.88
C ARG A 236 -5.50 -3.58 -0.13
N LEU A 237 -4.44 -3.90 -0.85
CA LEU A 237 -3.16 -4.26 -0.23
C LEU A 237 -2.53 -3.07 0.48
N LEU A 238 -2.59 -1.88 -0.12
CA LEU A 238 -2.14 -0.64 0.52
C LEU A 238 -2.92 -0.35 1.81
N TRP A 239 -4.25 -0.55 1.79
CA TRP A 239 -5.08 -0.39 2.97
C TRP A 239 -4.65 -1.31 4.12
N GLU A 240 -4.56 -2.62 3.89
CA GLU A 240 -4.13 -3.60 4.89
C GLU A 240 -2.68 -3.38 5.35
N ALA A 241 -1.79 -3.01 4.42
CA ALA A 241 -0.41 -2.66 4.75
C ALA A 241 -0.33 -1.44 5.67
N ALA A 242 -1.12 -0.39 5.40
CA ALA A 242 -1.20 0.79 6.25
C ALA A 242 -1.63 0.43 7.66
N PHE A 243 -2.67 -0.40 7.82
CA PHE A 243 -3.13 -0.87 9.14
C PHE A 243 -2.07 -1.68 9.88
N ALA A 244 -1.39 -2.60 9.19
CA ALA A 244 -0.30 -3.37 9.78
C ALA A 244 0.84 -2.44 10.25
N LEU A 245 1.24 -1.46 9.44
CA LEU A 245 2.29 -0.50 9.77
C LEU A 245 1.88 0.43 10.92
N ILE A 246 0.62 0.89 10.97
CA ILE A 246 0.08 1.69 12.08
C ILE A 246 0.13 0.89 13.38
N SER A 247 -0.29 -0.40 13.36
CA SER A 247 -0.25 -1.26 14.55
C SER A 247 1.17 -1.53 15.05
N MET A 248 2.17 -1.44 14.16
CA MET A 248 3.60 -1.52 14.46
C MET A 248 4.21 -0.15 14.80
N GLU A 249 3.43 0.92 14.83
CA GLU A 249 3.87 2.31 15.00
C GLU A 249 4.93 2.78 13.99
N ARG A 250 4.91 2.21 12.78
CA ARG A 250 5.74 2.63 11.65
C ARG A 250 5.03 3.72 10.85
N PHE A 251 4.78 4.86 11.51
CA PHE A 251 3.93 5.92 10.99
C PHE A 251 4.47 6.58 9.71
N ASP A 252 5.79 6.71 9.56
CA ASP A 252 6.37 7.25 8.31
C ASP A 252 6.11 6.32 7.12
N ALA A 253 6.27 5.01 7.30
CA ALA A 253 5.95 4.03 6.28
C ALA A 253 4.44 4.00 6.00
N ALA A 254 3.61 4.02 7.06
CA ALA A 254 2.16 4.06 6.94
C ALA A 254 1.67 5.32 6.19
N LYS A 255 2.26 6.50 6.48
CA LYS A 255 1.97 7.76 5.77
C LYS A 255 2.16 7.59 4.27
N SER A 256 3.31 7.08 3.85
CA SER A 256 3.60 6.94 2.41
C SER A 256 2.67 5.96 1.70
N VAL A 257 2.29 4.87 2.39
CA VAL A 257 1.32 3.89 1.86
C VAL A 257 -0.07 4.52 1.74
N LEU A 258 -0.48 5.32 2.72
CA LEU A 258 -1.77 6.02 2.69
C LEU A 258 -1.79 7.16 1.66
N GLU A 259 -0.68 7.89 1.48
CA GLU A 259 -0.57 8.90 0.43
C GLU A 259 -0.73 8.28 -0.96
N GLU A 260 -0.08 7.13 -1.21
CA GLU A 260 -0.25 6.39 -2.46
C GLU A 260 -1.69 5.89 -2.63
N LEU A 261 -2.31 5.39 -1.55
CA LEU A 261 -3.71 4.95 -1.59
C LEU A 261 -4.67 6.10 -1.90
N VAL A 262 -4.45 7.26 -1.31
CA VAL A 262 -5.26 8.47 -1.55
C VAL A 262 -5.06 8.98 -2.99
N GLU A 263 -3.85 8.90 -3.53
CA GLU A 263 -3.59 9.23 -4.94
C GLU A 263 -4.28 8.25 -5.88
N LEU A 264 -4.25 6.95 -5.55
CA LEU A 264 -4.91 5.89 -6.32
C LEU A 264 -6.44 5.99 -6.27
N GLU A 265 -6.98 6.31 -5.10
CA GLU A 265 -8.40 6.35 -4.77
C GLU A 265 -8.75 7.66 -4.03
N PRO A 266 -8.83 8.82 -4.71
CA PRO A 266 -9.04 10.12 -4.04
C PRO A 266 -10.33 10.19 -3.23
N ALA A 267 -11.37 9.46 -3.62
CA ALA A 267 -12.65 9.38 -2.92
C ALA A 267 -12.66 8.37 -1.74
N ASN A 268 -11.54 7.70 -1.46
CA ASN A 268 -11.45 6.75 -0.36
C ASN A 268 -11.42 7.47 0.99
N ARG A 269 -12.60 7.74 1.52
CA ARG A 269 -12.80 8.43 2.80
C ARG A 269 -11.98 7.82 3.93
N LYS A 270 -11.97 6.48 4.06
CA LYS A 270 -11.23 5.79 5.13
C LYS A 270 -9.72 6.06 5.04
N ALA A 271 -9.16 6.02 3.83
CA ALA A 271 -7.75 6.32 3.62
C ALA A 271 -7.41 7.77 3.97
N GLN A 272 -8.25 8.72 3.57
CA GLN A 272 -8.11 10.14 3.94
C GLN A 272 -8.13 10.33 5.46
N THR A 273 -9.07 9.69 6.14
CA THR A 273 -9.22 9.78 7.60
C THR A 273 -8.01 9.18 8.34
N GLN A 274 -7.52 8.01 7.90
CA GLN A 274 -6.34 7.38 8.49
C GLN A 274 -5.04 8.15 8.20
N LEU A 275 -4.94 8.81 7.05
CA LEU A 275 -3.81 9.69 6.75
C LEU A 275 -3.75 10.86 7.75
N GLY A 276 -4.88 11.46 8.09
CA GLY A 276 -4.98 12.49 9.12
C GLY A 276 -4.50 12.01 10.49
N LEU A 277 -4.91 10.81 10.90
CA LEU A 277 -4.45 10.19 12.14
C LEU A 277 -2.92 9.99 12.14
N VAL A 278 -2.39 9.45 11.06
CA VAL A 278 -0.95 9.17 10.93
C VAL A 278 -0.13 10.46 10.92
N LEU A 279 -0.60 11.53 10.26
CA LEU A 279 0.04 12.85 10.31
C LEU A 279 0.10 13.39 11.74
N ALA A 280 -0.98 13.25 12.51
CA ALA A 280 -1.01 13.65 13.92
C ALA A 280 -0.01 12.83 14.76
N ARG A 281 0.06 11.52 14.57
CA ARG A 281 1.01 10.62 15.26
C ARG A 281 2.47 10.92 14.93
N LEU A 282 2.76 11.45 13.76
CA LEU A 282 4.09 11.94 13.35
C LEU A 282 4.45 13.32 13.94
N GLY A 283 3.59 13.91 14.75
CA GLY A 283 3.79 15.26 15.28
C GLY A 283 3.54 16.38 14.26
N LYS A 284 3.05 16.05 13.07
CA LYS A 284 2.69 17.00 12.00
C LYS A 284 1.28 17.57 12.22
N ILE A 285 1.04 18.10 13.43
CA ILE A 285 -0.30 18.42 13.91
C ILE A 285 -0.99 19.48 13.04
N GLN A 286 -0.25 20.49 12.53
CA GLN A 286 -0.85 21.52 11.67
C GLN A 286 -1.24 20.96 10.29
N GLU A 287 -0.40 20.09 9.69
CA GLU A 287 -0.74 19.41 8.45
C GLU A 287 -1.97 18.51 8.66
N ALA A 288 -2.01 17.78 9.76
CA ALA A 288 -3.14 16.92 10.14
C ALA A 288 -4.43 17.74 10.32
N LYS A 289 -4.36 18.91 10.97
CA LYS A 289 -5.51 19.82 11.15
C LYS A 289 -6.07 20.26 9.81
N VAL A 290 -5.23 20.80 8.93
CA VAL A 290 -5.67 21.28 7.60
C VAL A 290 -6.30 20.16 6.80
N HIS A 291 -5.65 18.99 6.77
CA HIS A 291 -6.16 17.81 6.05
C HIS A 291 -7.51 17.36 6.62
N MET A 292 -7.63 17.18 7.94
CA MET A 292 -8.84 16.64 8.56
C MET A 292 -10.00 17.63 8.61
N THR A 293 -9.73 18.94 8.65
CA THR A 293 -10.81 19.94 8.50
C THR A 293 -11.51 19.77 7.16
N ARG A 294 -10.72 19.66 6.06
CA ARG A 294 -11.26 19.42 4.71
C ARG A 294 -12.05 18.09 4.65
N VAL A 295 -11.48 17.01 5.20
CA VAL A 295 -12.13 15.69 5.21
C VAL A 295 -13.44 15.70 6.01
N ALA A 296 -13.45 16.34 7.18
CA ALA A 296 -14.64 16.43 8.03
C ALA A 296 -15.75 17.33 7.44
N GLU A 297 -15.39 18.32 6.62
CA GLU A 297 -16.34 19.14 5.86
C GLU A 297 -16.93 18.37 4.67
N GLU A 298 -16.07 17.71 3.88
CA GLU A 298 -16.47 16.92 2.71
C GLU A 298 -17.33 15.71 3.08
N TYR A 299 -16.97 15.03 4.18
CA TYR A 299 -17.68 13.85 4.70
C TYR A 299 -18.35 14.15 6.05
N ALA A 300 -19.18 15.18 6.10
CA ALA A 300 -19.78 15.68 7.32
C ALA A 300 -20.57 14.64 8.16
N GLN A 301 -21.00 13.52 7.57
CA GLN A 301 -21.68 12.41 8.25
C GLN A 301 -20.72 11.35 8.83
N ASP A 302 -19.42 11.49 8.58
CA ASP A 302 -18.41 10.53 9.06
C ASP A 302 -18.02 10.84 10.51
N THR A 303 -18.48 9.99 11.44
CA THR A 303 -18.18 10.14 12.87
C THR A 303 -16.71 9.87 13.19
N GLU A 304 -16.02 9.00 12.44
CA GLU A 304 -14.60 8.73 12.62
C GLU A 304 -13.75 9.95 12.21
N ALA A 305 -14.06 10.59 11.08
CA ALA A 305 -13.38 11.81 10.64
C ALA A 305 -13.54 12.95 11.66
N GLN A 306 -14.75 13.14 12.19
CA GLN A 306 -15.02 14.11 13.25
C GLN A 306 -14.26 13.77 14.54
N GLY A 307 -14.20 12.49 14.92
CA GLY A 307 -13.47 12.03 16.10
C GLY A 307 -11.96 12.27 15.99
N ILE A 308 -11.38 12.03 14.83
CA ILE A 308 -9.94 12.31 14.60
C ILE A 308 -9.67 13.82 14.58
N LEU A 309 -10.54 14.62 13.99
CA LEU A 309 -10.41 16.08 14.05
C LEU A 309 -10.50 16.59 15.51
N GLY A 310 -11.42 16.06 16.31
CA GLY A 310 -11.52 16.35 17.73
C GLY A 310 -10.23 16.00 18.48
N ARG A 311 -9.63 14.83 18.20
CA ARG A 311 -8.34 14.44 18.77
C ARG A 311 -7.23 15.42 18.38
N ILE A 312 -7.15 15.85 17.12
CA ILE A 312 -6.14 16.81 16.65
C ILE A 312 -6.27 18.15 17.39
N TYR A 313 -7.48 18.63 17.62
CA TYR A 313 -7.68 19.83 18.43
C TYR A 313 -7.26 19.64 19.88
N LYS A 314 -7.51 18.46 20.47
CA LYS A 314 -7.05 18.11 21.82
C LYS A 314 -5.50 18.04 21.89
N ASP A 315 -4.84 17.52 20.87
CA ASP A 315 -3.38 17.48 20.78
C ASP A 315 -2.79 18.89 20.61
N LEU A 316 -3.42 19.77 19.81
CA LEU A 316 -3.05 21.19 19.71
C LEU A 316 -3.16 21.88 21.05
N TRP A 317 -4.27 21.68 21.78
CA TRP A 317 -4.43 22.20 23.13
C TRP A 317 -3.30 21.77 24.06
N ARG A 318 -2.93 20.48 24.03
CA ARG A 318 -1.83 19.95 24.84
C ARG A 318 -0.49 20.62 24.52
N LEU A 319 -0.22 20.96 23.28
CA LEU A 319 1.03 21.64 22.87
C LEU A 319 1.18 23.02 23.51
N GLU A 320 0.09 23.72 23.77
CA GLU A 320 0.14 25.07 24.35
C GLU A 320 0.66 25.11 25.80
N TRP A 321 0.49 24.04 26.56
CA TRP A 321 0.77 24.03 27.98
C TRP A 321 1.74 22.92 28.44
N LYS A 322 2.04 21.92 27.63
CA LYS A 322 2.86 20.76 28.03
C LYS A 322 4.24 21.13 28.58
N ASP A 323 4.84 22.22 28.08
CA ASP A 323 6.19 22.63 28.42
C ASP A 323 6.23 23.69 29.54
N CYS A 324 5.08 24.01 30.17
CA CYS A 324 5.02 24.89 31.32
C CYS A 324 5.69 24.26 32.55
N ALA A 325 6.39 25.07 33.34
CA ALA A 325 7.30 24.63 34.38
C ALA A 325 6.63 23.82 35.50
N ASP A 326 5.46 24.24 35.97
CA ASP A 326 4.76 23.64 37.10
C ASP A 326 3.27 23.40 36.83
N LEU A 327 2.58 22.77 37.76
CA LEU A 327 1.16 22.43 37.63
C LEU A 327 0.28 23.66 37.48
N ALA A 328 0.51 24.70 38.29
CA ALA A 328 -0.31 25.90 38.28
C ALA A 328 -0.19 26.65 36.94
N ALA A 329 1.03 26.80 36.42
CA ALA A 329 1.30 27.39 35.11
C ALA A 329 0.65 26.59 33.98
N ARG A 330 0.69 25.22 34.03
CA ARG A 330 0.01 24.35 33.08
C ARG A 330 -1.49 24.52 33.10
N GLN A 331 -2.10 24.55 34.28
CA GLN A 331 -3.55 24.75 34.44
C GLN A 331 -3.97 26.12 33.89
N GLN A 332 -3.23 27.18 34.24
CA GLN A 332 -3.51 28.52 33.75
C GLN A 332 -3.43 28.63 32.22
N GLN A 333 -2.37 28.08 31.63
CA GLN A 333 -2.20 28.09 30.17
C GLN A 333 -3.25 27.21 29.48
N ALA A 334 -3.65 26.11 30.11
CA ALA A 334 -4.71 25.23 29.59
C ALA A 334 -6.06 25.95 29.54
N VAL A 335 -6.40 26.79 30.53
CA VAL A 335 -7.58 27.65 30.48
C VAL A 335 -7.46 28.72 29.41
N THR A 336 -6.33 29.40 29.33
CA THR A 336 -6.08 30.45 28.33
C THR A 336 -6.25 29.94 26.89
N SER A 337 -5.81 28.70 26.62
CA SER A 337 -5.91 28.05 25.31
C SER A 337 -7.13 27.13 25.15
N SER A 338 -8.13 27.25 26.03
CA SER A 338 -9.30 26.37 26.07
C SER A 338 -10.18 26.39 24.81
N SER A 339 -10.03 27.37 23.93
CA SER A 339 -10.67 27.40 22.62
C SER A 339 -10.36 26.15 21.75
N TYR A 340 -9.16 25.59 21.89
CA TYR A 340 -8.81 24.34 21.18
C TYR A 340 -9.59 23.14 21.73
N VAL A 341 -9.68 23.00 23.05
CA VAL A 341 -10.44 21.89 23.63
C VAL A 341 -11.94 22.07 23.44
N ALA A 342 -12.46 23.31 23.40
CA ALA A 342 -13.84 23.59 23.02
C ALA A 342 -14.11 23.19 21.56
N ALA A 343 -13.19 23.44 20.63
CA ALA A 343 -13.28 22.97 19.25
C ALA A 343 -13.21 21.43 19.17
N ALA A 344 -12.38 20.77 20.00
CA ALA A 344 -12.34 19.31 20.12
C ALA A 344 -13.70 18.76 20.54
N VAL A 345 -14.29 19.32 21.59
CA VAL A 345 -15.64 18.94 22.07
C VAL A 345 -16.66 19.15 20.97
N GLY A 346 -16.64 20.29 20.27
CA GLY A 346 -17.54 20.56 19.15
C GLY A 346 -17.48 19.49 18.06
N SER A 347 -16.28 19.04 17.70
CA SER A 347 -16.08 17.95 16.71
C SER A 347 -16.64 16.61 17.24
N TYR A 348 -16.28 16.19 18.44
CA TYR A 348 -16.78 14.96 19.06
C TYR A 348 -18.30 14.99 19.25
N TYR A 349 -18.85 16.11 19.71
CA TYR A 349 -20.29 16.26 19.95
C TYR A 349 -21.09 16.28 18.65
N SER A 350 -20.54 16.88 17.58
CA SER A 350 -21.11 16.79 16.23
C SER A 350 -21.21 15.35 15.75
N ALA A 351 -20.22 14.51 16.01
CA ALA A 351 -20.26 13.08 15.70
C ALA A 351 -21.37 12.37 16.50
N VAL A 352 -21.41 12.57 17.82
CA VAL A 352 -22.42 11.98 18.73
C VAL A 352 -23.85 12.32 18.31
N ARG A 353 -24.11 13.57 17.93
CA ARG A 353 -25.44 14.02 17.49
C ARG A 353 -25.90 13.41 16.19
N LYS A 354 -24.95 13.05 15.28
CA LYS A 354 -25.27 12.46 13.98
C LYS A 354 -25.47 10.95 14.05
N HIS A 355 -24.53 10.31 14.72
CA HIS A 355 -24.59 8.87 14.94
C HIS A 355 -23.81 8.53 16.20
N PHE A 356 -24.52 8.12 17.24
CA PHE A 356 -23.92 7.88 18.55
C PHE A 356 -22.86 6.77 18.47
N ASP A 357 -21.67 7.06 18.97
CA ASP A 357 -20.65 6.08 19.29
C ASP A 357 -19.97 6.37 20.64
N CYS A 358 -19.49 5.32 21.30
CA CYS A 358 -18.93 5.41 22.65
C CYS A 358 -17.63 6.20 22.70
N TYR A 359 -16.81 6.15 21.63
CA TYR A 359 -15.52 6.83 21.57
C TYR A 359 -15.69 8.36 21.56
N ASN A 360 -16.54 8.88 20.67
CA ASN A 360 -16.82 10.31 20.64
C ASN A 360 -17.52 10.78 21.92
N GLY A 361 -18.47 9.99 22.44
CA GLY A 361 -19.20 10.30 23.67
C GLY A 361 -18.30 10.43 24.89
N ILE A 362 -17.38 9.49 25.13
CA ILE A 362 -16.46 9.56 26.25
C ILE A 362 -15.48 10.74 26.13
N ASN A 363 -15.00 11.06 24.91
CA ASN A 363 -14.12 12.20 24.71
C ASN A 363 -14.82 13.55 25.00
N VAL A 364 -16.11 13.70 24.64
CA VAL A 364 -16.91 14.87 25.07
C VAL A 364 -16.92 14.97 26.60
N LEU A 365 -17.32 13.89 27.31
CA LEU A 365 -17.41 13.86 28.76
C LEU A 365 -16.06 14.17 29.42
N SER A 366 -14.99 13.53 28.99
CA SER A 366 -13.66 13.72 29.57
C SER A 366 -13.17 15.17 29.42
N CYS A 367 -13.33 15.75 28.22
CA CYS A 367 -12.91 17.13 27.97
C CYS A 367 -13.74 18.13 28.81
N VAL A 368 -15.07 17.98 28.87
CA VAL A 368 -15.92 18.86 29.67
C VAL A 368 -15.60 18.75 31.16
N LYS A 369 -15.45 17.53 31.71
CA LYS A 369 -15.07 17.33 33.12
C LYS A 369 -13.68 17.89 33.44
N LEU A 370 -12.76 17.85 32.50
CA LEU A 370 -11.44 18.46 32.65
C LEU A 370 -11.53 19.99 32.67
N LEU A 371 -12.37 20.59 31.84
CA LEU A 371 -12.63 22.06 31.87
C LEU A 371 -13.26 22.49 33.17
N GLU A 372 -14.24 21.74 33.71
CA GLU A 372 -14.85 21.98 35.05
C GLU A 372 -13.78 21.94 36.16
N HIS A 373 -12.86 20.96 36.08
CA HIS A 373 -11.75 20.87 37.04
C HIS A 373 -10.81 22.07 36.94
N LEU A 374 -10.43 22.48 35.71
CA LEU A 374 -9.55 23.62 35.50
C LEU A 374 -10.18 24.94 35.99
N LYS A 375 -11.47 25.17 35.73
CA LYS A 375 -12.21 26.29 36.28
C LYS A 375 -12.09 26.34 37.81
N THR A 376 -12.29 25.19 38.48
CA THR A 376 -12.20 25.10 39.94
C THR A 376 -10.77 25.34 40.44
N ALA A 377 -9.77 24.82 39.72
CA ALA A 377 -8.36 24.91 40.12
C ALA A 377 -7.75 26.31 39.92
N THR A 378 -8.14 27.01 38.88
CA THR A 378 -7.58 28.34 38.54
C THR A 378 -8.47 29.51 38.99
N GLY A 379 -9.76 29.31 39.08
CA GLY A 379 -10.75 30.37 39.29
C GLY A 379 -11.14 31.11 38.01
N ASP A 380 -10.53 30.82 36.88
CA ASP A 380 -10.81 31.44 35.60
C ASP A 380 -11.81 30.63 34.77
N GLU A 381 -12.58 31.32 33.91
CA GLU A 381 -13.58 30.69 33.04
C GLU A 381 -12.96 30.19 31.75
N PRO A 382 -12.92 28.87 31.50
CA PRO A 382 -12.57 28.37 30.19
C PRO A 382 -13.68 28.64 29.16
N VAL A 383 -13.37 28.52 27.86
CA VAL A 383 -14.37 28.62 26.80
C VAL A 383 -15.39 27.51 26.96
N ASP A 384 -16.68 27.87 27.05
CA ASP A 384 -17.78 26.91 27.15
C ASP A 384 -17.96 26.16 25.80
N PRO A 385 -17.85 24.82 25.78
CA PRO A 385 -18.02 24.03 24.57
C PRO A 385 -19.46 23.84 24.11
N GLN A 386 -20.44 24.40 24.80
CA GLN A 386 -21.87 24.38 24.45
C GLN A 386 -22.41 22.92 24.27
N VAL A 387 -22.24 22.10 25.30
CA VAL A 387 -22.79 20.72 25.32
C VAL A 387 -24.11 20.72 26.09
N GLU A 388 -25.18 20.38 25.41
CA GLU A 388 -26.49 20.17 25.99
C GLU A 388 -26.59 18.77 26.64
N ASP A 389 -27.36 18.61 27.68
CA ASP A 389 -27.76 17.32 28.32
C ASP A 389 -26.58 16.39 28.68
N LEU A 390 -25.55 16.93 29.33
CA LEU A 390 -24.35 16.19 29.73
C LEU A 390 -24.65 14.96 30.62
N ALA A 391 -25.70 15.04 31.46
CA ALA A 391 -26.13 13.94 32.33
C ALA A 391 -26.71 12.78 31.51
N ASP A 392 -27.52 13.10 30.52
CA ASP A 392 -28.10 12.11 29.60
C ASP A 392 -27.00 11.47 28.74
N LEU A 393 -26.04 12.25 28.22
CA LEU A 393 -24.90 11.72 27.50
C LEU A 393 -24.09 10.74 28.37
N THR A 394 -23.88 11.05 29.66
CA THR A 394 -23.20 10.15 30.60
C THR A 394 -23.95 8.82 30.73
N SER A 395 -25.26 8.85 30.82
CA SER A 395 -26.11 7.65 30.95
C SER A 395 -26.09 6.83 29.67
N VAL A 396 -26.17 7.46 28.50
CA VAL A 396 -26.15 6.82 27.19
C VAL A 396 -24.79 6.17 26.92
N VAL A 397 -23.67 6.87 27.17
CA VAL A 397 -22.33 6.30 27.05
C VAL A 397 -22.17 5.07 27.92
N ARG A 398 -22.60 5.15 29.19
CA ARG A 398 -22.53 4.01 30.12
C ARG A 398 -23.31 2.81 29.60
N PHE A 399 -24.57 3.01 29.20
CA PHE A 399 -25.45 1.94 28.73
C PHE A 399 -24.91 1.29 27.46
N ALA A 400 -24.58 2.10 26.46
CA ALA A 400 -24.08 1.60 25.17
C ALA A 400 -22.76 0.84 25.33
N THR A 401 -21.83 1.35 26.16
CA THR A 401 -20.55 0.69 26.40
C THR A 401 -20.71 -0.63 27.17
N GLN A 402 -21.64 -0.67 28.18
CA GLN A 402 -21.96 -1.92 28.87
C GLN A 402 -22.58 -2.95 27.93
N ASN A 403 -23.43 -2.51 27.01
CA ASN A 403 -24.02 -3.39 26.01
C ASN A 403 -22.97 -3.92 25.02
N ALA A 404 -22.09 -3.05 24.54
CA ALA A 404 -20.94 -3.46 23.68
C ALA A 404 -20.08 -4.51 24.38
N LEU A 405 -19.76 -4.31 25.67
CA LEU A 405 -18.98 -5.27 26.46
C LEU A 405 -19.68 -6.62 26.64
N ARG A 406 -21.03 -6.63 26.79
CA ARG A 406 -21.80 -7.88 26.88
C ARG A 406 -21.89 -8.63 25.56
N SER A 407 -21.91 -7.91 24.43
CA SER A 407 -22.05 -8.48 23.09
C SER A 407 -20.70 -8.92 22.50
N ALA A 408 -19.59 -8.33 22.97
CA ALA A 408 -18.24 -8.68 22.53
C ALA A 408 -17.81 -10.03 23.10
N THR A 409 -17.12 -10.82 22.30
CA THR A 409 -16.39 -11.98 22.81
C THR A 409 -15.23 -11.49 23.68
N GLY A 410 -14.99 -12.10 24.84
CA GLY A 410 -13.97 -11.64 25.80
C GLY A 410 -12.52 -11.60 25.24
N GLU A 411 -12.31 -12.12 24.03
CA GLU A 411 -11.04 -12.15 23.29
C GLU A 411 -10.97 -11.13 22.14
N SER A 412 -11.98 -10.26 21.97
CA SER A 412 -12.02 -9.27 20.88
C SER A 412 -11.40 -7.93 21.28
N GLU A 413 -10.85 -7.21 20.30
CA GLU A 413 -10.38 -5.83 20.49
C GLU A 413 -11.49 -4.88 20.94
N GLU A 414 -12.73 -5.15 20.52
CA GLU A 414 -13.92 -4.38 20.93
C GLU A 414 -14.17 -4.45 22.44
N ALA A 415 -13.94 -5.64 23.04
CA ALA A 415 -14.06 -5.80 24.49
C ALA A 415 -13.01 -4.96 25.25
N VAL A 416 -11.79 -4.88 24.73
CA VAL A 416 -10.73 -4.04 25.29
C VAL A 416 -11.12 -2.57 25.28
N TRP A 417 -11.59 -2.06 24.15
CA TRP A 417 -12.00 -0.66 24.01
C TRP A 417 -13.26 -0.33 24.85
N ALA A 418 -14.22 -1.24 24.92
CA ALA A 418 -15.40 -1.06 25.76
C ALA A 418 -15.02 -1.00 27.26
N SER A 419 -14.13 -1.88 27.72
CA SER A 419 -13.61 -1.83 29.09
C SER A 419 -12.85 -0.55 29.38
N ALA A 420 -12.00 -0.09 28.44
CA ALA A 420 -11.27 1.16 28.57
C ALA A 420 -12.21 2.39 28.64
N THR A 421 -13.26 2.41 27.82
CA THR A 421 -14.27 3.48 27.84
C THR A 421 -15.03 3.52 29.16
N LEU A 422 -15.44 2.36 29.74
CA LEU A 422 -16.02 2.30 31.06
C LEU A 422 -15.07 2.76 32.15
N ALA A 423 -13.80 2.38 32.04
CA ALA A 423 -12.74 2.81 32.96
C ALA A 423 -12.58 4.33 32.96
N GLU A 424 -12.52 4.95 31.80
CA GLU A 424 -12.42 6.40 31.66
C GLU A 424 -13.67 7.10 32.17
N LEU A 425 -14.86 6.58 31.87
CA LEU A 425 -16.14 7.11 32.38
C LEU A 425 -16.18 7.10 33.88
N GLU A 426 -15.80 6.01 34.55
CA GLU A 426 -15.72 5.95 36.01
C GLU A 426 -14.62 6.87 36.56
N LEU A 427 -13.53 7.07 35.84
CA LEU A 427 -12.47 7.99 36.26
C LEU A 427 -12.92 9.45 36.23
N VAL A 428 -13.67 9.87 35.21
CA VAL A 428 -14.07 11.28 35.07
C VAL A 428 -15.37 11.65 35.76
N SER A 429 -16.31 10.69 35.89
CA SER A 429 -17.69 10.98 36.40
C SER A 429 -18.15 10.06 37.51
N GLY A 430 -17.35 9.09 37.97
CA GLY A 430 -17.77 8.07 38.91
C GLY A 430 -16.71 7.75 39.99
N ASP A 431 -16.46 6.47 40.20
CA ASP A 431 -15.67 5.88 41.27
C ASP A 431 -14.27 5.46 40.74
N GLY A 432 -13.18 6.02 41.33
CA GLY A 432 -11.82 5.75 40.98
C GLY A 432 -11.38 4.28 41.15
N ASP A 433 -11.94 3.56 42.13
CA ASP A 433 -11.62 2.14 42.33
C ASP A 433 -12.32 1.25 41.28
N LYS A 434 -13.51 1.63 40.84
CA LYS A 434 -14.15 1.00 39.66
C LYS A 434 -13.38 1.29 38.39
N ALA A 435 -12.94 2.53 38.18
CA ALA A 435 -12.10 2.91 37.08
C ALA A 435 -10.86 2.03 37.00
N ARG A 436 -10.12 1.88 38.11
CA ARG A 436 -8.94 1.02 38.20
C ARG A 436 -9.24 -0.43 37.87
N ARG A 437 -10.38 -0.98 38.29
CA ARG A 437 -10.78 -2.35 37.93
C ARG A 437 -10.98 -2.52 36.43
N PHE A 438 -11.74 -1.64 35.82
CA PHE A 438 -11.97 -1.70 34.37
C PHE A 438 -10.67 -1.49 33.54
N TYR A 439 -9.78 -0.57 33.96
CA TYR A 439 -8.45 -0.44 33.30
C TYR A 439 -7.61 -1.70 33.43
N ARG A 440 -7.62 -2.35 34.59
CA ARG A 440 -6.93 -3.63 34.79
C ARG A 440 -7.51 -4.73 33.88
N ASP A 441 -8.83 -4.80 33.78
CA ASP A 441 -9.50 -5.81 32.97
C ASP A 441 -9.23 -5.57 31.49
N ALA A 442 -9.28 -4.32 31.00
CA ALA A 442 -8.87 -3.95 29.65
C ALA A 442 -7.40 -4.30 29.38
N ALA A 443 -6.50 -3.95 30.29
CA ALA A 443 -5.06 -4.16 30.13
C ALA A 443 -4.66 -5.65 30.11
N ASN A 444 -5.40 -6.50 30.83
CA ASN A 444 -5.11 -7.93 30.93
C ASN A 444 -5.92 -8.80 29.94
N ALA A 445 -6.80 -8.20 29.15
CA ALA A 445 -7.53 -8.93 28.12
C ALA A 445 -6.57 -9.60 27.12
N PRO A 446 -6.86 -10.83 26.64
CA PRO A 446 -5.99 -11.53 25.67
C PRO A 446 -5.74 -10.73 24.39
N ALA A 447 -6.73 -9.98 23.91
CA ALA A 447 -6.64 -9.14 22.72
C ALA A 447 -5.91 -7.80 22.96
N ALA A 448 -5.56 -7.47 24.20
CA ALA A 448 -4.91 -6.20 24.51
C ALA A 448 -3.53 -6.12 23.89
N ASN A 449 -3.32 -5.16 23.03
CA ASN A 449 -2.06 -4.90 22.34
C ASN A 449 -1.39 -3.61 22.85
N TYR A 450 -0.15 -3.41 22.46
CA TYR A 450 0.64 -2.25 22.88
C TYR A 450 -0.01 -0.92 22.46
N PHE A 451 -0.54 -0.81 21.25
CA PHE A 451 -1.17 0.42 20.75
C PHE A 451 -2.36 0.84 21.64
N GLN A 452 -3.19 -0.12 22.06
CA GLN A 452 -4.32 0.13 22.96
C GLN A 452 -3.86 0.58 24.33
N ILE A 453 -2.86 -0.09 24.92
CA ILE A 453 -2.32 0.30 26.24
C ILE A 453 -1.69 1.69 26.18
N ASN A 454 -0.94 1.99 25.12
CA ASN A 454 -0.34 3.31 24.95
C ASN A 454 -1.40 4.41 24.77
N SER A 455 -2.48 4.14 24.05
CA SER A 455 -3.60 5.09 23.91
C SER A 455 -4.31 5.37 25.22
N MET A 456 -4.50 4.35 26.08
CA MET A 456 -5.02 4.53 27.44
C MET A 456 -4.07 5.37 28.29
N LEU A 457 -2.76 5.10 28.21
CA LEU A 457 -1.74 5.87 28.93
C LEU A 457 -1.71 7.34 28.50
N GLU A 458 -1.79 7.64 27.22
CA GLU A 458 -1.84 9.03 26.71
C GLU A 458 -2.99 9.82 27.32
N GLN A 459 -4.16 9.20 27.44
CA GLN A 459 -5.34 9.83 28.05
C GLN A 459 -5.17 10.02 29.57
N VAL A 460 -4.68 8.99 30.26
CA VAL A 460 -4.40 9.07 31.70
C VAL A 460 -3.31 10.10 31.99
N GLU A 461 -2.29 10.22 31.15
CA GLU A 461 -1.23 11.22 31.28
C GLU A 461 -1.74 12.66 31.04
N LEU A 462 -2.68 12.85 30.14
CA LEU A 462 -3.37 14.13 29.98
C LEU A 462 -4.02 14.58 31.28
N LEU A 463 -4.80 13.70 31.93
CA LEU A 463 -5.44 13.96 33.20
C LEU A 463 -4.44 14.22 34.34
N ASN A 464 -3.37 13.41 34.38
CA ASN A 464 -2.29 13.54 35.35
C ASN A 464 -1.58 14.89 35.25
N SER A 465 -1.26 15.31 34.01
CA SER A 465 -0.51 16.54 33.73
C SER A 465 -1.24 17.81 34.16
N LEU A 466 -2.57 17.75 34.28
CA LEU A 466 -3.42 18.85 34.75
C LEU A 466 -3.92 18.67 36.17
N GLY A 467 -3.47 17.65 36.89
CA GLY A 467 -3.79 17.42 38.30
C GLY A 467 -5.21 16.93 38.55
N PHE A 468 -5.85 16.29 37.55
CA PHE A 468 -7.21 15.75 37.71
C PHE A 468 -7.16 14.47 38.55
N ARG A 469 -7.89 14.42 39.68
CA ARG A 469 -8.01 13.26 40.62
C ARG A 469 -6.66 12.55 40.84
N PRO A 470 -5.64 13.21 41.36
CA PRO A 470 -4.22 12.79 41.28
C PRO A 470 -3.96 11.41 41.87
N GLU A 471 -4.60 11.02 42.97
CA GLU A 471 -4.40 9.69 43.61
C GLU A 471 -4.93 8.53 42.73
N ALA A 472 -6.12 8.68 42.14
CA ALA A 472 -6.74 7.67 41.30
C ALA A 472 -5.97 7.54 39.98
N VAL A 473 -5.60 8.67 39.36
CA VAL A 473 -4.86 8.75 38.11
C VAL A 473 -3.46 8.12 38.26
N ALA A 474 -2.72 8.43 39.35
CA ALA A 474 -1.40 7.86 39.59
C ALA A 474 -1.42 6.33 39.71
N ARG A 475 -2.41 5.77 40.44
CA ARG A 475 -2.57 4.31 40.58
C ARG A 475 -2.90 3.61 39.24
N ILE A 476 -3.70 4.24 38.40
CA ILE A 476 -4.06 3.72 37.07
C ILE A 476 -2.84 3.82 36.14
N LYS A 477 -2.15 4.96 36.14
CA LYS A 477 -0.93 5.17 35.34
C LYS A 477 0.08 4.07 35.60
N THR A 478 0.43 3.81 36.87
CA THR A 478 1.38 2.75 37.24
C THR A 478 0.96 1.37 36.71
N LEU A 479 -0.34 1.03 36.80
CA LEU A 479 -0.87 -0.23 36.29
C LEU A 479 -0.67 -0.37 34.78
N LEU A 480 -0.97 0.68 34.02
CA LEU A 480 -0.86 0.67 32.56
C LEU A 480 0.61 0.69 32.11
N GLU A 481 1.50 1.41 32.81
CA GLU A 481 2.95 1.40 32.56
C GLU A 481 3.53 0.01 32.74
N GLN A 482 3.23 -0.67 33.86
CA GLN A 482 3.66 -2.04 34.09
C GLN A 482 3.21 -2.99 32.97
N ARG A 483 1.98 -2.85 32.52
CA ARG A 483 1.45 -3.68 31.41
C ARG A 483 2.12 -3.36 30.09
N ARG A 484 2.34 -2.10 29.78
CA ARG A 484 3.08 -1.66 28.59
C ARG A 484 4.46 -2.30 28.57
N ASP A 485 5.21 -2.21 29.68
CA ASP A 485 6.58 -2.74 29.78
C ASP A 485 6.62 -4.28 29.57
N VAL A 486 5.62 -5.02 30.09
CA VAL A 486 5.47 -6.46 29.83
C VAL A 486 5.23 -6.75 28.34
N LEU A 487 4.37 -5.96 27.69
CA LEU A 487 4.11 -6.13 26.27
C LEU A 487 5.34 -5.76 25.43
N GLU A 488 6.08 -4.73 25.82
CA GLU A 488 7.31 -4.29 25.16
C GLU A 488 8.40 -5.38 25.22
N GLN A 489 8.56 -6.05 26.37
CA GLN A 489 9.46 -7.18 26.51
C GLN A 489 9.06 -8.38 25.64
N ARG A 490 7.74 -8.68 25.54
CA ARG A 490 7.23 -9.78 24.70
C ARG A 490 7.42 -9.53 23.20
N ILE A 491 7.30 -8.27 22.79
CA ILE A 491 7.47 -7.86 21.38
C ILE A 491 8.97 -7.84 20.99
N GLY A 492 9.89 -8.12 21.96
CA GLY A 492 11.30 -8.39 21.68
C GLY A 492 12.03 -7.27 20.95
N GLY A 493 11.76 -6.01 21.30
CA GLY A 493 12.41 -4.86 20.66
C GLY A 493 11.83 -4.46 19.30
N LEU A 494 10.61 -4.90 18.95
CA LEU A 494 9.85 -4.46 17.75
C LEU A 494 9.50 -2.97 17.83
N LYS A 495 9.49 -2.41 19.03
CA LYS A 495 9.32 -0.98 19.26
C LYS A 495 10.62 -0.33 19.62
N ARG A 496 10.93 0.68 18.87
CA ARG A 496 12.08 1.52 19.13
C ARG A 496 11.66 2.97 19.15
N ALA A 497 11.72 3.54 20.35
CA ALA A 497 11.69 5.00 20.52
C ALA A 497 12.90 5.64 19.82
N GLU A 498 14.01 4.90 19.69
CA GLU A 498 15.19 5.31 18.93
C GLU A 498 15.50 4.33 17.79
N PRO A 499 15.95 4.83 16.64
CA PRO A 499 16.35 3.97 15.53
C PRO A 499 17.50 3.05 15.96
N ARG A 500 17.40 1.76 15.62
CA ARG A 500 18.46 0.73 15.93
C ARG A 500 19.78 1.09 15.31
N PHE A 501 19.71 1.75 14.18
CA PHE A 501 20.84 2.15 13.39
C PHE A 501 20.76 3.64 13.12
N SER A 502 21.86 4.34 13.35
CA SER A 502 21.93 5.78 13.10
C SER A 502 22.08 6.11 11.60
N ARG A 503 22.58 5.16 10.80
CA ARG A 503 22.70 5.26 9.34
C ARG A 503 22.46 3.91 8.71
N ILE A 504 21.79 3.92 7.57
CA ILE A 504 21.56 2.76 6.72
C ILE A 504 22.28 2.99 5.41
N VAL A 505 23.17 2.10 5.03
CA VAL A 505 23.82 2.15 3.73
C VAL A 505 23.40 0.94 2.90
N THR A 506 22.87 1.20 1.71
CA THR A 506 22.47 0.14 0.77
C THR A 506 23.37 0.14 -0.45
N PHE A 507 23.46 -1.00 -1.10
CA PHE A 507 24.33 -1.18 -2.25
C PHE A 507 23.56 -1.83 -3.40
N SER A 508 23.84 -1.38 -4.61
CA SER A 508 23.48 -2.08 -5.85
C SER A 508 24.60 -1.92 -6.86
N GLY A 509 24.96 -3.00 -7.54
CA GLY A 509 26.05 -2.90 -8.49
C GLY A 509 26.22 -4.13 -9.36
N HIS A 510 27.14 -3.99 -10.33
CA HIS A 510 27.49 -5.07 -11.24
C HIS A 510 28.24 -6.21 -10.52
N MET A 511 27.90 -7.42 -10.94
CA MET A 511 28.72 -8.59 -10.65
C MET A 511 30.03 -8.51 -11.43
N ILE A 512 31.09 -9.14 -10.92
CA ILE A 512 32.30 -9.42 -11.69
C ILE A 512 31.93 -10.17 -12.97
N ASP A 513 32.48 -9.73 -14.09
CA ASP A 513 32.24 -10.30 -15.40
C ASP A 513 32.71 -11.77 -15.48
N LYS A 514 31.95 -12.60 -16.21
CA LYS A 514 32.44 -13.91 -16.66
C LYS A 514 33.47 -13.73 -17.75
N LEU A 515 34.38 -14.70 -17.90
CA LEU A 515 35.46 -14.62 -18.87
C LEU A 515 35.00 -14.51 -20.33
N ASP A 516 33.83 -15.04 -20.63
CA ASP A 516 33.21 -15.08 -21.95
C ASP A 516 32.24 -13.93 -22.24
N ARG A 517 32.20 -12.91 -21.35
CA ARG A 517 31.26 -11.79 -21.51
C ARG A 517 31.64 -10.92 -22.71
N PRO A 518 30.73 -10.71 -23.70
CA PRO A 518 31.03 -9.97 -24.94
C PRO A 518 31.36 -8.48 -24.72
N SER A 519 30.78 -7.86 -23.66
CA SER A 519 31.00 -6.45 -23.31
C SER A 519 31.28 -6.34 -21.82
N GLU A 520 32.47 -5.85 -21.50
CA GLU A 520 32.87 -5.66 -20.10
C GLU A 520 31.96 -4.65 -19.39
N ARG A 521 31.67 -4.94 -18.14
CA ARG A 521 30.94 -4.06 -17.21
C ARG A 521 31.70 -3.89 -15.90
N PHE A 522 32.17 -4.98 -15.33
CA PHE A 522 33.03 -5.01 -14.15
C PHE A 522 34.10 -6.13 -14.31
N PRO A 523 35.19 -5.89 -15.05
CA PRO A 523 36.24 -6.86 -15.25
C PRO A 523 37.03 -7.12 -13.97
N ALA A 524 37.50 -8.37 -13.78
CA ALA A 524 38.22 -8.80 -12.58
C ALA A 524 39.47 -7.95 -12.26
N ARG A 525 40.17 -7.46 -13.26
CA ARG A 525 41.35 -6.57 -13.10
C ARG A 525 41.02 -5.24 -12.38
N LYS A 526 39.73 -4.87 -12.30
CA LYS A 526 39.26 -3.64 -11.62
C LYS A 526 38.78 -3.88 -10.20
N GLU A 527 38.81 -5.10 -9.69
CA GLU A 527 38.29 -5.46 -8.39
C GLU A 527 38.90 -4.60 -7.27
N GLN A 528 40.23 -4.55 -7.18
CA GLN A 528 40.91 -3.82 -6.10
C GLN A 528 40.59 -2.31 -6.15
N ILE A 529 40.57 -1.71 -7.32
CA ILE A 529 40.29 -0.28 -7.49
C ILE A 529 38.85 0.02 -7.04
N VAL A 530 37.88 -0.82 -7.46
CA VAL A 530 36.48 -0.69 -7.05
C VAL A 530 36.34 -0.88 -5.54
N ARG A 531 37.02 -1.86 -4.95
CA ARG A 531 37.09 -2.08 -3.50
C ARG A 531 37.54 -0.82 -2.75
N ASP A 532 38.62 -0.20 -3.21
CA ASP A 532 39.19 1.01 -2.61
C ASP A 532 38.22 2.20 -2.73
N GLU A 533 37.52 2.35 -3.86
CA GLU A 533 36.54 3.39 -4.08
C GLU A 533 35.27 3.20 -3.22
N ILE A 534 34.81 1.97 -3.00
CA ILE A 534 33.76 1.67 -2.02
C ILE A 534 34.25 2.06 -0.61
N GLY A 535 35.48 1.66 -0.25
CA GLY A 535 36.10 1.96 1.04
C GLY A 535 36.16 3.45 1.35
N LYS A 536 36.58 4.28 0.37
CA LYS A 536 36.61 5.77 0.51
C LYS A 536 35.25 6.37 0.78
N ARG A 537 34.18 5.83 0.17
CA ARG A 537 32.79 6.33 0.37
C ARG A 537 32.29 5.94 1.75
N LEU A 538 32.53 4.70 2.20
CA LEU A 538 32.20 4.24 3.54
C LEU A 538 32.93 5.05 4.61
N GLU A 539 34.21 5.35 4.40
CA GLU A 539 35.01 6.18 5.30
C GLU A 539 34.48 7.61 5.39
N ARG A 540 34.22 8.25 4.23
CA ARG A 540 33.62 9.60 4.17
C ARG A 540 32.31 9.70 4.94
N TRP A 541 31.51 8.64 4.95
CA TRP A 541 30.25 8.58 5.67
C TRP A 541 30.39 8.02 7.10
N GLY A 542 31.61 7.67 7.51
CA GLY A 542 31.88 7.13 8.84
C GLY A 542 31.11 5.84 9.15
N ILE A 543 30.93 4.96 8.15
CA ILE A 543 30.17 3.72 8.33
C ILE A 543 30.97 2.74 9.20
N GLY A 544 30.33 2.23 10.26
CA GLY A 544 30.91 1.32 11.25
C GLY A 544 29.88 0.79 12.25
N ALA A 545 30.30 0.52 13.48
CA ALA A 545 29.41 0.03 14.55
C ALA A 545 28.20 0.96 14.75
N GLY A 546 27.01 0.40 14.98
CA GLY A 546 25.75 1.13 15.10
C GLY A 546 25.12 1.54 13.77
N HIS A 547 25.67 1.08 12.63
CA HIS A 547 25.10 1.26 11.29
C HIS A 547 24.67 -0.07 10.69
N LEU A 548 23.76 -0.02 9.74
CA LEU A 548 23.29 -1.18 8.97
C LEU A 548 23.71 -1.04 7.50
N ALA A 549 24.27 -2.11 6.94
CA ALA A 549 24.55 -2.27 5.53
C ALA A 549 23.61 -3.31 4.91
N ILE A 550 22.99 -3.00 3.76
CA ILE A 550 22.06 -3.90 3.07
C ILE A 550 22.50 -4.07 1.61
N CYS A 551 22.67 -5.32 1.16
CA CYS A 551 22.96 -5.63 -0.24
C CYS A 551 22.43 -7.01 -0.65
N GLY A 552 22.54 -7.34 -1.96
CA GLY A 552 22.10 -8.60 -2.53
C GLY A 552 23.03 -9.79 -2.29
N GLY A 553 24.30 -9.56 -1.99
CA GLY A 553 25.28 -10.61 -1.72
C GLY A 553 25.88 -11.29 -2.95
N ALA A 554 25.71 -10.76 -4.16
CA ALA A 554 26.28 -11.31 -5.39
C ALA A 554 27.81 -11.11 -5.47
N ARG A 555 28.50 -11.96 -6.25
CA ARG A 555 29.94 -11.80 -6.51
C ARG A 555 30.27 -10.44 -7.10
N GLY A 556 31.39 -9.88 -6.76
CA GLY A 556 31.81 -8.53 -7.16
C GLY A 556 31.35 -7.47 -6.20
N GLY A 557 30.63 -6.45 -6.68
CA GLY A 557 30.31 -5.25 -5.90
C GLY A 557 29.66 -5.52 -4.55
N ASP A 558 28.66 -6.40 -4.48
CA ASP A 558 27.93 -6.70 -3.24
C ASP A 558 28.81 -7.32 -2.17
N ILE A 559 29.60 -8.36 -2.53
CA ILE A 559 30.51 -9.01 -1.58
C ILE A 559 31.62 -8.05 -1.12
N LEU A 560 32.20 -7.26 -2.04
CA LEU A 560 33.20 -6.24 -1.69
C LEU A 560 32.65 -5.22 -0.68
N PHE A 561 31.46 -4.73 -0.94
CA PHE A 561 30.76 -3.81 -0.06
C PHE A 561 30.47 -4.44 1.33
N ALA A 562 29.92 -5.66 1.34
CA ALA A 562 29.58 -6.37 2.57
C ALA A 562 30.81 -6.65 3.44
N GLU A 563 31.91 -7.12 2.83
CA GLU A 563 33.20 -7.34 3.52
C GLU A 563 33.73 -6.07 4.18
N LEU A 564 33.70 -4.96 3.44
CA LEU A 564 34.19 -3.66 3.93
C LEU A 564 33.31 -3.11 5.06
N CYS A 565 31.99 -3.29 5.00
CA CYS A 565 31.06 -2.89 6.05
C CYS A 565 31.22 -3.77 7.29
N ALA A 566 31.28 -5.10 7.11
CA ALA A 566 31.45 -6.05 8.21
C ALA A 566 32.79 -5.85 8.95
N ALA A 567 33.87 -5.60 8.21
CA ALA A 567 35.19 -5.32 8.79
C ALA A 567 35.23 -4.02 9.62
N ARG A 568 34.35 -3.06 9.33
CA ARG A 568 34.16 -1.82 10.09
C ARG A 568 33.22 -1.97 11.30
N GLY A 569 32.68 -3.16 11.54
CA GLY A 569 31.78 -3.45 12.65
C GLY A 569 30.33 -3.06 12.38
N ALA A 570 29.94 -2.68 11.16
CA ALA A 570 28.53 -2.49 10.79
C ALA A 570 27.80 -3.83 10.78
N GLU A 571 26.50 -3.83 11.14
CA GLU A 571 25.65 -4.99 10.90
C GLU A 571 25.37 -5.07 9.38
N VAL A 572 25.49 -6.26 8.80
CA VAL A 572 25.28 -6.49 7.35
C VAL A 572 24.13 -7.45 7.14
N TRP A 573 23.17 -7.04 6.32
CA TRP A 573 22.08 -7.90 5.89
C TRP A 573 22.21 -8.22 4.39
N LEU A 574 22.36 -9.50 4.10
CA LEU A 574 22.34 -10.03 2.74
C LEU A 574 20.91 -10.46 2.43
N LEU A 575 20.25 -9.77 1.52
CA LEU A 575 18.90 -10.06 1.07
C LEU A 575 18.97 -10.77 -0.29
N LEU A 576 18.84 -12.10 -0.28
CA LEU A 576 19.01 -12.93 -1.46
C LEU A 576 17.74 -12.98 -2.31
N ALA A 577 17.90 -12.79 -3.62
CA ALA A 577 16.80 -12.87 -4.59
C ALA A 577 16.23 -14.29 -4.74
N LEU A 578 17.05 -15.32 -4.47
CA LEU A 578 16.73 -16.73 -4.64
C LEU A 578 17.01 -17.49 -3.34
N PRO A 579 16.53 -18.73 -3.19
CA PRO A 579 17.03 -19.65 -2.16
C PRO A 579 18.56 -19.75 -2.21
N GLN A 580 19.20 -19.90 -1.07
CA GLN A 580 20.65 -19.77 -0.96
C GLN A 580 21.43 -20.63 -1.96
N ASN A 581 21.03 -21.89 -2.17
CA ASN A 581 21.74 -22.77 -3.11
C ASN A 581 21.64 -22.27 -4.54
N ASP A 582 20.43 -21.90 -4.99
CA ASP A 582 20.21 -21.36 -6.33
C ASP A 582 20.91 -20.01 -6.52
N PHE A 583 20.97 -19.22 -5.45
CA PHE A 583 21.65 -17.93 -5.45
C PHE A 583 23.17 -18.11 -5.59
N LEU A 584 23.76 -19.08 -4.88
CA LEU A 584 25.17 -19.42 -5.01
C LEU A 584 25.52 -19.79 -6.45
N GLU A 585 24.75 -20.67 -7.09
CA GLU A 585 24.97 -21.09 -8.48
C GLU A 585 24.87 -19.92 -9.47
N GLN A 586 23.84 -19.09 -9.34
CA GLN A 586 23.58 -18.06 -10.35
C GLN A 586 24.37 -16.77 -10.13
N SER A 587 24.59 -16.40 -8.85
CA SER A 587 25.06 -15.06 -8.51
C SER A 587 26.41 -15.01 -7.79
N VAL A 588 26.91 -16.13 -7.24
CA VAL A 588 28.18 -16.15 -6.49
C VAL A 588 29.26 -16.94 -7.20
N ARG A 589 28.99 -18.20 -7.55
CA ARG A 589 29.98 -19.10 -8.14
C ARG A 589 30.52 -18.57 -9.47
N LEU A 590 31.83 -18.56 -9.58
CA LEU A 590 32.54 -18.27 -10.81
C LEU A 590 33.77 -19.20 -10.86
N PRO A 591 33.92 -20.06 -11.91
CA PRO A 591 35.02 -21.02 -11.98
C PRO A 591 36.40 -20.35 -11.85
N ASN A 592 37.29 -21.01 -11.12
CA ASN A 592 38.67 -20.55 -10.87
C ASN A 592 38.78 -19.21 -10.11
N THR A 593 37.84 -18.91 -9.23
CA THR A 593 37.84 -17.75 -8.33
C THR A 593 37.48 -18.14 -6.90
N ASP A 594 37.74 -17.24 -5.95
CA ASP A 594 37.49 -17.41 -4.52
C ASP A 594 36.15 -16.82 -4.04
N TRP A 595 35.24 -16.42 -4.95
CA TRP A 595 33.98 -15.73 -4.58
C TRP A 595 33.07 -16.57 -3.67
N GLU A 596 33.04 -17.89 -3.84
CA GLU A 596 32.24 -18.76 -3.00
C GLU A 596 32.83 -18.85 -1.58
N ASP A 597 34.16 -19.01 -1.46
CA ASP A 597 34.86 -19.04 -0.16
C ASP A 597 34.67 -17.71 0.58
N ARG A 598 34.75 -16.59 -0.11
CA ARG A 598 34.51 -15.25 0.44
C ARG A 598 33.08 -15.06 0.91
N TYR A 599 32.11 -15.57 0.16
CA TYR A 599 30.70 -15.55 0.58
C TYR A 599 30.51 -16.32 1.89
N PHE A 600 31.07 -17.53 2.00
CA PHE A 600 30.97 -18.32 3.25
C PHE A 600 31.74 -17.66 4.41
N ALA A 601 32.94 -17.18 4.18
CA ALA A 601 33.70 -16.43 5.19
C ALA A 601 32.97 -15.17 5.68
N LEU A 602 32.18 -14.55 4.81
CA LEU A 602 31.30 -13.42 5.17
C LEU A 602 30.09 -13.90 5.98
N SER A 603 29.45 -15.00 5.57
CA SER A 603 28.26 -15.55 6.24
C SER A 603 28.55 -16.05 7.67
N ASP A 604 29.77 -16.46 7.96
CA ASP A 604 30.19 -16.94 9.26
C ASP A 604 30.43 -15.81 10.29
N ARG A 605 30.39 -14.55 9.86
CA ARG A 605 30.59 -13.42 10.78
C ARG A 605 29.35 -13.14 11.62
N GLN A 606 29.52 -12.90 12.90
CA GLN A 606 28.43 -12.64 13.85
C GLN A 606 27.59 -11.39 13.52
N ASN A 607 28.18 -10.40 12.84
CA ASN A 607 27.51 -9.18 12.42
C ASN A 607 26.91 -9.26 11.00
N VAL A 608 26.84 -10.44 10.40
CA VAL A 608 26.22 -10.68 9.09
C VAL A 608 24.99 -11.56 9.27
N LYS A 609 23.88 -11.16 8.63
CA LYS A 609 22.62 -11.91 8.57
C LYS A 609 22.20 -12.13 7.13
N ILE A 610 21.72 -13.33 6.84
CA ILE A 610 21.26 -13.72 5.51
C ILE A 610 19.76 -13.97 5.56
N PHE A 611 19.04 -13.40 4.62
CA PHE A 611 17.61 -13.59 4.44
C PHE A 611 17.32 -13.91 2.97
N SER A 612 16.43 -14.85 2.73
CA SER A 612 16.00 -15.21 1.38
C SER A 612 14.60 -14.66 1.10
N GLN A 613 14.42 -14.17 -0.10
CA GLN A 613 13.12 -13.67 -0.56
C GLN A 613 12.04 -14.74 -0.47
N LEU A 614 12.35 -16.00 -0.83
CA LEU A 614 11.40 -17.11 -0.77
C LEU A 614 10.93 -17.40 0.66
N GLU A 615 11.81 -17.31 1.65
CA GLU A 615 11.46 -17.54 3.06
C GLU A 615 10.59 -16.42 3.63
N ARG A 616 10.94 -15.17 3.32
CA ARG A 616 10.32 -13.96 3.87
C ARG A 616 9.05 -13.56 3.13
N LEU A 617 9.11 -13.48 1.81
CA LEU A 617 8.06 -12.95 0.95
C LEU A 617 7.30 -14.02 0.15
N LYS A 618 7.79 -15.26 0.15
CA LYS A 618 7.32 -16.36 -0.69
C LYS A 618 7.55 -16.09 -2.19
N THR A 619 6.97 -16.92 -3.03
CA THR A 619 7.14 -16.84 -4.49
C THR A 619 6.73 -15.46 -5.03
N ALA A 620 7.52 -14.89 -5.92
CA ALA A 620 7.17 -13.66 -6.60
C ALA A 620 5.93 -13.86 -7.49
N PRO A 621 5.11 -12.83 -7.69
CA PRO A 621 4.00 -12.88 -8.63
C PRO A 621 4.46 -13.28 -10.04
N LYS A 622 3.58 -13.97 -10.79
CA LYS A 622 3.87 -14.37 -12.18
C LYS A 622 4.24 -13.14 -13.03
N GLY A 623 5.33 -13.24 -13.76
CA GLY A 623 5.83 -12.13 -14.59
C GLY A 623 6.72 -11.11 -13.87
N THR A 624 6.88 -11.21 -12.56
CA THR A 624 7.76 -10.32 -11.79
C THR A 624 9.20 -10.87 -11.79
N SER A 625 10.17 -10.03 -12.14
CA SER A 625 11.59 -10.38 -11.99
C SER A 625 11.95 -10.51 -10.50
N VAL A 626 12.45 -11.67 -10.10
CA VAL A 626 12.89 -11.92 -8.71
C VAL A 626 14.00 -10.95 -8.28
N PHE A 627 14.87 -10.53 -9.20
CA PHE A 627 15.94 -9.57 -8.92
C PHE A 627 15.41 -8.13 -8.78
N ALA A 628 14.44 -7.74 -9.61
CA ALA A 628 13.77 -6.45 -9.47
C ALA A 628 13.01 -6.33 -8.14
N ARG A 629 12.29 -7.39 -7.78
CA ARG A 629 11.60 -7.49 -6.49
C ARG A 629 12.58 -7.47 -5.32
N ASN A 630 13.76 -8.08 -5.47
CA ASN A 630 14.80 -8.06 -4.44
C ASN A 630 15.35 -6.65 -4.20
N ASN A 631 15.61 -5.90 -5.26
CA ASN A 631 16.04 -4.51 -5.14
C ASN A 631 14.98 -3.66 -4.42
N LEU A 632 13.70 -3.88 -4.71
CA LEU A 632 12.61 -3.21 -4.02
C LEU A 632 12.56 -3.61 -2.55
N TRP A 633 12.72 -4.89 -2.23
CA TRP A 633 12.78 -5.40 -0.86
C TRP A 633 13.94 -4.81 -0.06
N MET A 634 15.13 -4.72 -0.66
CA MET A 634 16.29 -4.04 -0.05
C MET A 634 15.97 -2.57 0.26
N LEU A 635 15.37 -1.85 -0.68
CA LEU A 635 15.02 -0.44 -0.51
C LEU A 635 13.93 -0.23 0.54
N ASN A 636 12.87 -1.03 0.53
CA ASN A 636 11.80 -0.98 1.50
C ASN A 636 12.31 -1.29 2.91
N THR A 637 13.17 -2.29 3.04
CA THR A 637 13.84 -2.62 4.31
C THR A 637 14.75 -1.48 4.77
N ALA A 638 15.58 -0.95 3.89
CA ALA A 638 16.48 0.16 4.20
C ALA A 638 15.71 1.42 4.62
N ARG A 639 14.64 1.76 3.92
CA ARG A 639 13.76 2.89 4.21
C ARG A 639 13.16 2.82 5.60
N VAL A 640 12.62 1.67 5.97
CA VAL A 640 11.96 1.51 7.27
C VAL A 640 12.94 1.50 8.42
N GLU A 641 14.14 0.91 8.22
CA GLU A 641 15.19 0.91 9.23
C GLU A 641 15.85 2.30 9.38
N ALA A 642 15.85 3.12 8.32
CA ALA A 642 16.39 4.48 8.35
C ALA A 642 15.55 5.45 9.19
N ASN A 643 14.23 5.23 9.29
CA ASN A 643 13.27 6.07 9.99
C ASN A 643 13.18 7.52 9.47
N ASP A 644 14.29 8.14 9.09
CA ASP A 644 14.40 9.43 8.39
C ASP A 644 15.15 9.21 7.07
N PRO A 645 14.62 9.63 5.92
CA PRO A 645 15.31 9.53 4.63
C PRO A 645 16.73 10.09 4.61
N LYS A 646 17.03 11.07 5.46
CA LYS A 646 18.38 11.66 5.60
C LYS A 646 19.43 10.66 6.10
N ASN A 647 18.98 9.57 6.75
CA ASN A 647 19.82 8.50 7.27
C ASN A 647 20.00 7.35 6.26
N LEU A 648 19.37 7.42 5.09
CA LEU A 648 19.49 6.46 4.01
C LEU A 648 20.58 6.87 3.03
N TYR A 649 21.55 5.98 2.81
CA TYR A 649 22.70 6.17 1.93
C TYR A 649 22.77 5.04 0.90
N ALA A 650 23.24 5.31 -0.31
CA ALA A 650 23.46 4.30 -1.34
C ALA A 650 24.82 4.46 -2.02
N ILE A 651 25.51 3.33 -2.21
CA ILE A 651 26.72 3.21 -3.04
C ILE A 651 26.36 2.36 -4.25
N LEU A 652 26.75 2.84 -5.44
CA LEU A 652 26.44 2.19 -6.71
C LEU A 652 27.72 1.90 -7.51
N VAL A 653 27.82 0.67 -8.01
CA VAL A 653 28.86 0.26 -8.96
C VAL A 653 28.21 -0.04 -10.30
N TRP A 654 28.34 0.88 -11.27
CA TRP A 654 27.57 0.83 -12.51
C TRP A 654 28.29 1.49 -13.69
N ASP A 655 28.13 0.94 -14.88
CA ASP A 655 28.73 1.45 -16.13
C ASP A 655 27.97 2.63 -16.76
N GLU A 656 26.92 3.13 -16.09
CA GLU A 656 26.07 4.26 -16.48
C GLU A 656 25.35 4.09 -17.83
N LYS A 657 25.19 2.87 -18.34
CA LYS A 657 24.44 2.61 -19.58
C LYS A 657 22.94 2.50 -19.26
N PRO A 658 22.09 3.36 -19.85
CA PRO A 658 20.65 3.39 -19.52
C PRO A 658 19.87 2.18 -20.05
N THR A 659 20.40 1.44 -21.02
CA THR A 659 19.68 0.38 -21.76
C THR A 659 19.98 -1.04 -21.29
N GLY A 660 20.78 -1.24 -20.24
CA GLY A 660 21.34 -2.56 -19.90
C GLY A 660 20.49 -3.49 -19.06
N ASP A 661 19.75 -3.00 -18.10
CA ASP A 661 19.27 -3.84 -16.99
C ASP A 661 17.74 -3.92 -16.84
N GLY A 662 16.97 -3.18 -17.62
CA GLY A 662 15.50 -3.19 -17.51
C GLY A 662 14.96 -2.70 -16.16
N PRO A 663 13.68 -2.92 -15.86
CA PRO A 663 13.11 -2.65 -14.54
C PRO A 663 13.82 -3.46 -13.46
N GLY A 664 14.29 -2.78 -12.39
CA GLY A 664 15.04 -3.40 -11.28
C GLY A 664 16.56 -3.42 -11.45
N GLY A 665 17.11 -2.78 -12.48
CA GLY A 665 18.58 -2.56 -12.60
C GLY A 665 19.08 -1.45 -11.68
N THR A 666 20.42 -1.23 -11.69
CA THR A 666 21.08 -0.24 -10.83
C THR A 666 20.57 1.20 -11.07
N ALA A 667 20.20 1.53 -12.31
CA ALA A 667 19.59 2.82 -12.65
C ALA A 667 18.23 3.04 -11.97
N ASP A 668 17.36 2.02 -11.97
CA ASP A 668 16.07 2.08 -11.26
C ASP A 668 16.29 2.19 -9.75
N PHE A 669 17.26 1.47 -9.21
CA PHE A 669 17.63 1.54 -7.80
C PHE A 669 18.08 2.95 -7.39
N GLU A 670 18.96 3.59 -8.16
CA GLU A 670 19.37 4.98 -7.93
C GLU A 670 18.20 5.94 -7.90
N LYS A 671 17.35 5.88 -8.94
CA LYS A 671 16.16 6.74 -9.06
C LYS A 671 15.27 6.61 -7.83
N ARG A 672 15.00 5.39 -7.36
CA ARG A 672 14.18 5.12 -6.19
C ARG A 672 14.79 5.65 -4.90
N VAL A 673 16.09 5.48 -4.68
CA VAL A 673 16.78 6.04 -3.50
C VAL A 673 16.62 7.55 -3.46
N ARG A 674 16.81 8.24 -4.60
CA ARG A 674 16.63 9.70 -4.68
C ARG A 674 15.18 10.14 -4.46
N GLN A 675 14.21 9.40 -5.00
CA GLN A 675 12.77 9.64 -4.76
C GLN A 675 12.40 9.49 -3.28
N LEU A 676 13.04 8.57 -2.57
CA LEU A 676 12.88 8.39 -1.14
C LEU A 676 13.60 9.48 -0.31
N GLY A 677 14.31 10.41 -0.92
CA GLY A 677 15.08 11.46 -0.23
C GLY A 677 16.44 10.98 0.32
N GLY A 678 16.87 9.77 -0.03
CA GLY A 678 18.16 9.20 0.36
C GLY A 678 19.34 9.84 -0.39
N ARG A 679 20.54 9.65 0.15
CA ARG A 679 21.79 10.18 -0.39
C ARG A 679 22.52 9.12 -1.21
N VAL A 680 22.79 9.44 -2.47
CA VAL A 680 23.56 8.57 -3.38
C VAL A 680 24.97 9.12 -3.50
N ALA A 681 25.99 8.26 -3.27
CA ALA A 681 27.39 8.61 -3.55
C ALA A 681 27.63 8.82 -5.05
N PRO A 682 28.69 9.54 -5.46
CA PRO A 682 29.13 9.54 -6.86
C PRO A 682 29.30 8.10 -7.36
N ILE A 683 28.73 7.80 -8.51
CA ILE A 683 28.73 6.44 -9.11
C ILE A 683 30.18 5.96 -9.30
N ILE A 684 30.41 4.70 -8.96
CA ILE A 684 31.66 4.01 -9.25
C ILE A 684 31.50 3.31 -10.59
N ASN A 685 32.10 3.85 -11.63
CA ASN A 685 32.09 3.25 -12.95
C ASN A 685 33.39 2.45 -13.19
N PRO A 686 33.34 1.08 -13.16
CA PRO A 686 34.57 0.28 -13.28
C PRO A 686 35.35 0.51 -14.58
N LEU A 687 34.67 0.93 -15.65
CA LEU A 687 35.30 1.16 -16.96
C LEU A 687 35.99 2.52 -17.06
N LYS A 688 35.64 3.46 -16.15
CA LYS A 688 36.26 4.80 -16.10
C LYS A 688 37.40 4.92 -15.08
N LEU A 689 37.61 3.88 -14.27
CA LEU A 689 38.69 3.77 -13.27
C LEU A 689 39.98 3.16 -13.89
#